data_4b50bd82d91d5810b4c5b1d282243721
#
_entry.id   4b50bd82d91d5810b4c5b1d282243721
#
_cell.length_a   1.000
_cell.length_b   1.000
_cell.length_c   1.000
_cell.angle_alpha   90.00
_cell.angle_beta   90.00
_cell.angle_gamma   90.00
#
_symmetry.space_group_name_H-M   'P 1'
#
loop_
_entity.id
_entity.type
_entity.pdbx_description
1 polymer ?
#
loop_
_entity_poly.entity_id
_entity_poly.type
_entity_poly.pdbx_seq_one_letter_code
_entity_poly.pdbx_strand_id
1 'polypeptide(L)'
;MQINTMNGSSFPDQVVPEEVKASLDYGRQVGRAIEGDWFSGTRSGVSGRFNTNYNQFRNLRLYARGEQSVQKYKDELAINGDLSYLNLDWKPVPIIPKFVDIVVNGMDGKLYDIKAYAQDPESLKKRTQYAETIMRDMASQGLIDRIQRDLGVNMYSTENPDELPANKEELELHMQLTYKQSIEIAEEEAINNTLDFNKYELIRRRFSQDLVVLGIGAVKTDFNLSEGVTIKYVDPADLVYSYTEDPNFQDLWYVGEVKYISLSEVKKEFPELTDEDLKTIEQYPGSRSYNYQFNGRQDNNSVAVLYFEYKTYQDQVFKIKETPSGLEKALEKPDTFNPPKNDNFETVSRSIEVLYTGAKILGHDMMLKWEMARNMTRPESNLVKVNMNYNICAPKMYKGRIESLVGRMTGFADMIQLTHLKLQQVLSRIVPDGVFLDVDGLAEVDLGNGTNYNPAEALNMYFQTGSILGRSMTQDGGANPGKVPIQELQSGSGSGKMQSLIQTYQYYLQMMRDVTGLNEARDGSLPDKQSLVGLQKLAAANSNTATKHIMQAMLYLTVKTCENISLRVSDALEFPLTREALKSSITSYNVGTLEDMYHLNLFDFGIFLELEPDEEQKAQLEQNIQIALKQNSINLEDVIEIRSIRNLKLANQYLKLKRKEKQAKDQKASQDNMKAQAQANAESSERAAMAELQKQQSLAQTTLQVAQGKSEFDIARINREAEIKQQLMELQFNYDKQLKEMELQRLGTKESLIEDRKDTRTRIEGTQQSQMIDQRKNDLLPTDFEKNQDSTPGGMLE
;
A
#
# COMPACT_ATOMS: atom_id res chain seq x y z
N MET A 1 19.11 19.58 46.95
CA MET A 1 18.62 18.19 46.86
C MET A 1 19.69 17.36 46.17
N GLN A 2 20.38 16.49 46.85
CA GLN A 2 21.38 15.61 46.24
C GLN A 2 20.63 14.56 45.43
N ILE A 3 20.73 14.67 44.09
CA ILE A 3 20.21 13.66 43.19
C ILE A 3 21.14 12.46 43.28
N ASN A 4 20.64 11.40 43.89
CA ASN A 4 21.28 10.09 43.89
C ASN A 4 21.55 9.65 42.47
N THR A 5 22.81 9.67 42.05
CA THR A 5 23.32 9.04 40.85
C THR A 5 23.23 7.51 40.96
N MET A 6 22.04 6.96 40.96
CA MET A 6 21.87 5.55 40.71
C MET A 6 21.98 5.32 39.21
N ASN A 7 22.89 4.45 38.85
CA ASN A 7 23.13 3.90 37.50
C ASN A 7 21.87 3.20 36.91
N GLY A 8 20.86 3.95 36.53
CA GLY A 8 19.69 3.45 35.92
C GLY A 8 19.32 4.36 34.75
N SER A 9 19.35 3.84 33.54
CA SER A 9 18.81 4.44 32.33
C SER A 9 17.28 4.50 32.38
N SER A 10 16.72 5.05 33.45
CA SER A 10 15.27 5.25 33.57
C SER A 10 14.89 6.58 32.95
N PHE A 11 13.79 6.61 32.22
CA PHE A 11 13.23 7.85 31.71
C PHE A 11 12.85 8.78 32.85
N PRO A 12 13.02 10.12 32.66
CA PRO A 12 12.65 11.09 33.70
C PRO A 12 11.13 11.08 33.91
N ASP A 13 10.71 11.57 35.08
CA ASP A 13 9.30 11.70 35.39
C ASP A 13 8.60 12.64 34.41
N GLN A 14 7.45 12.23 33.93
CA GLN A 14 6.63 13.01 32.98
C GLN A 14 5.68 13.99 33.70
N VAL A 15 5.46 13.80 35.01
CA VAL A 15 4.60 14.66 35.87
C VAL A 15 5.44 15.79 36.47
N VAL A 16 6.09 16.57 35.60
CA VAL A 16 6.86 17.76 36.02
C VAL A 16 6.40 18.96 35.21
N PRO A 17 6.55 20.20 35.76
CA PRO A 17 6.18 21.42 35.06
C PRO A 17 6.87 21.57 33.69
N GLU A 18 6.25 22.30 32.77
CA GLU A 18 6.76 22.56 31.43
C GLU A 18 8.16 23.17 31.44
N GLU A 19 8.44 24.13 32.37
CA GLU A 19 9.75 24.76 32.50
C GLU A 19 10.87 23.74 32.74
N VAL A 20 10.57 22.67 33.52
CA VAL A 20 11.53 21.60 33.79
C VAL A 20 11.68 20.71 32.54
N LYS A 21 10.59 20.39 31.84
CA LYS A 21 10.63 19.59 30.61
C LYS A 21 11.39 20.29 29.49
N ALA A 22 11.31 21.62 29.42
CA ALA A 22 12.03 22.44 28.44
C ALA A 22 13.55 22.54 28.72
N SER A 23 14.00 22.14 29.92
CA SER A 23 15.39 22.23 30.28
C SER A 23 16.27 21.24 29.51
N LEU A 24 17.49 21.66 29.15
CA LEU A 24 18.51 20.80 28.55
C LEU A 24 18.85 19.57 29.38
N ASP A 25 18.75 19.68 30.71
CA ASP A 25 19.05 18.58 31.65
C ASP A 25 17.98 17.48 31.55
N TYR A 26 16.71 17.86 31.37
CA TYR A 26 15.65 16.90 31.10
C TYR A 26 15.87 16.18 29.76
N GLY A 27 16.22 16.95 28.73
CA GLY A 27 16.58 16.40 27.42
C GLY A 27 17.77 15.42 27.48
N ARG A 28 18.81 15.75 28.29
CA ARG A 28 19.94 14.83 28.53
C ARG A 28 19.48 13.53 29.19
N GLN A 29 18.59 13.60 30.19
CA GLN A 29 18.07 12.41 30.87
C GLN A 29 17.30 11.54 29.88
N VAL A 30 16.43 12.12 29.06
CA VAL A 30 15.70 11.39 28.01
C VAL A 30 16.69 10.76 27.02
N GLY A 31 17.65 11.52 26.50
CA GLY A 31 18.65 11.00 25.58
C GLY A 31 19.52 9.89 26.15
N ARG A 32 19.90 9.97 27.44
CA ARG A 32 20.59 8.88 28.13
C ARG A 32 19.73 7.66 28.34
N ALA A 33 18.43 7.85 28.63
CA ALA A 33 17.50 6.75 28.78
C ALA A 33 17.31 5.98 27.48
N ILE A 34 17.15 6.69 26.34
CA ILE A 34 17.07 6.09 25.01
C ILE A 34 18.38 5.35 24.67
N GLU A 35 19.52 5.99 24.96
CA GLU A 35 20.83 5.38 24.75
C GLU A 35 20.99 4.12 25.64
N GLY A 36 20.52 4.17 26.86
CA GLY A 36 20.50 3.04 27.78
C GLY A 36 19.67 1.86 27.28
N ASP A 37 18.50 2.15 26.73
CA ASP A 37 17.58 1.11 26.21
C ASP A 37 18.13 0.43 24.96
N TRP A 38 18.75 1.17 24.07
CA TRP A 38 19.18 0.67 22.76
C TRP A 38 20.65 0.27 22.67
N PHE A 39 21.56 0.94 23.37
CA PHE A 39 23.01 0.80 23.20
C PHE A 39 23.72 0.18 24.41
N SER A 40 23.10 0.17 25.59
CA SER A 40 23.70 -0.41 26.79
C SER A 40 23.61 -1.94 26.83
N GLY A 41 24.50 -2.59 26.18
CA GLY A 41 24.62 -4.06 26.26
C GLY A 41 26.06 -4.52 26.44
N THR A 42 27.00 -3.60 26.39
CA THR A 42 28.44 -3.89 26.27
C THR A 42 29.11 -4.38 27.55
N ARG A 43 28.47 -4.21 28.74
CA ARG A 43 29.07 -4.61 30.04
C ARG A 43 28.93 -6.08 30.38
N SER A 44 28.01 -6.84 29.75
CA SER A 44 27.79 -8.26 30.08
C SER A 44 28.02 -9.22 28.91
N GLY A 45 28.71 -8.78 27.84
CA GLY A 45 28.95 -9.63 26.67
C GLY A 45 27.70 -9.80 25.75
N VAL A 46 26.58 -9.19 26.11
CA VAL A 46 25.36 -9.15 25.29
C VAL A 46 25.42 -7.91 24.41
N SER A 47 25.30 -8.11 23.11
CA SER A 47 25.20 -7.01 22.15
C SER A 47 23.98 -6.13 22.47
N GLY A 48 24.10 -4.80 22.42
CA GLY A 48 22.98 -3.90 22.58
C GLY A 48 21.88 -4.16 21.55
N ARG A 49 20.64 -3.79 21.87
CA ARG A 49 19.49 -3.98 20.99
C ARG A 49 19.71 -3.39 19.59
N PHE A 50 20.32 -2.20 19.52
CA PHE A 50 20.66 -1.54 18.27
C PHE A 50 21.58 -2.39 17.39
N ASN A 51 22.70 -2.85 17.93
CA ASN A 51 23.67 -3.67 17.18
C ASN A 51 23.07 -5.01 16.76
N THR A 52 22.22 -5.59 17.60
CA THR A 52 21.52 -6.85 17.26
C THR A 52 20.59 -6.66 16.07
N ASN A 53 19.73 -5.62 16.13
CA ASN A 53 18.82 -5.30 15.02
C ASN A 53 19.59 -4.91 13.75
N TYR A 54 20.60 -4.07 13.88
CA TYR A 54 21.42 -3.64 12.77
C TYR A 54 22.09 -4.81 12.07
N ASN A 55 22.71 -5.72 12.83
CA ASN A 55 23.36 -6.91 12.25
C ASN A 55 22.33 -7.85 11.60
N GLN A 56 21.17 -8.02 12.21
CA GLN A 56 20.09 -8.81 11.63
C GLN A 56 19.63 -8.20 10.30
N PHE A 57 19.36 -6.91 10.25
CA PHE A 57 18.93 -6.22 9.04
C PHE A 57 20.02 -6.21 7.95
N ARG A 58 21.27 -6.00 8.34
CA ARG A 58 22.41 -6.12 7.45
C ARG A 58 22.51 -7.52 6.82
N ASN A 59 22.38 -8.56 7.63
CA ASN A 59 22.40 -9.93 7.13
C ASN A 59 21.25 -10.18 6.15
N LEU A 60 20.03 -9.75 6.45
CA LEU A 60 18.88 -9.87 5.54
C LEU A 60 19.13 -9.16 4.21
N ARG A 61 19.74 -7.97 4.23
CA ARG A 61 20.12 -7.24 3.01
C ARG A 61 21.20 -7.95 2.21
N LEU A 62 22.17 -8.56 2.87
CA LEU A 62 23.18 -9.39 2.18
C LEU A 62 22.54 -10.62 1.50
N TYR A 63 21.61 -11.29 2.18
CA TYR A 63 20.84 -12.36 1.56
C TYR A 63 19.98 -11.90 0.39
N ALA A 64 19.34 -10.73 0.52
CA ALA A 64 18.54 -10.15 -0.55
C ALA A 64 19.37 -9.78 -1.79
N ARG A 65 20.68 -9.55 -1.64
CA ARG A 65 21.62 -9.30 -2.75
C ARG A 65 22.31 -10.58 -3.26
N GLY A 66 22.20 -11.69 -2.52
CA GLY A 66 23.00 -12.89 -2.80
C GLY A 66 24.47 -12.74 -2.43
N GLU A 67 24.77 -11.88 -1.46
CA GLU A 67 26.12 -11.58 -0.95
C GLU A 67 26.31 -12.05 0.50
N GLN A 68 25.55 -13.04 0.94
CA GLN A 68 25.65 -13.58 2.29
C GLN A 68 27.04 -14.14 2.59
N SER A 69 27.42 -14.11 3.89
CA SER A 69 28.72 -14.63 4.34
C SER A 69 28.88 -16.10 3.99
N VAL A 70 29.97 -16.40 3.35
CA VAL A 70 30.36 -17.79 2.98
C VAL A 70 31.06 -18.54 4.11
N GLN A 71 31.41 -17.85 5.21
CA GLN A 71 32.21 -18.46 6.29
C GLN A 71 31.49 -19.66 6.91
N LYS A 72 30.21 -19.58 7.15
CA LYS A 72 29.40 -20.69 7.70
C LYS A 72 29.42 -21.95 6.82
N TYR A 73 29.48 -21.81 5.49
CA TYR A 73 29.58 -22.94 4.57
C TYR A 73 30.97 -23.54 4.58
N LYS A 74 31.97 -22.68 4.72
CA LYS A 74 33.36 -23.11 4.90
C LYS A 74 33.53 -23.90 6.19
N ASP A 75 32.98 -23.40 7.29
CA ASP A 75 33.05 -24.04 8.60
C ASP A 75 32.32 -25.40 8.59
N GLU A 76 31.22 -25.54 7.87
CA GLU A 76 30.45 -26.80 7.77
C GLU A 76 31.13 -27.84 6.86
N LEU A 77 31.83 -27.41 5.82
CA LEU A 77 32.52 -28.28 4.87
C LEU A 77 33.96 -28.55 5.27
N ALA A 78 34.52 -27.81 6.21
CA ALA A 78 35.90 -28.01 6.68
C ALA A 78 36.02 -29.30 7.50
N ILE A 79 37.08 -30.06 7.24
CA ILE A 79 37.48 -31.20 8.05
C ILE A 79 38.60 -30.74 8.97
N ASN A 80 38.34 -30.66 10.28
CA ASN A 80 39.30 -30.14 11.28
C ASN A 80 39.83 -28.73 10.96
N GLY A 81 38.98 -27.89 10.30
CA GLY A 81 39.37 -26.52 9.91
C GLY A 81 40.18 -26.43 8.62
N ASP A 82 40.51 -27.55 7.98
CA ASP A 82 41.24 -27.57 6.71
C ASP A 82 40.28 -27.60 5.51
N LEU A 83 40.50 -26.69 4.56
CA LEU A 83 39.76 -26.53 3.31
C LEU A 83 40.65 -26.74 2.06
N SER A 84 41.94 -27.03 2.26
CA SER A 84 42.96 -27.10 1.17
C SER A 84 42.65 -28.16 0.11
N TYR A 85 41.88 -29.19 0.51
CA TYR A 85 41.46 -30.28 -0.37
C TYR A 85 40.20 -29.97 -1.21
N LEU A 86 39.57 -28.80 -0.98
CA LEU A 86 38.36 -28.38 -1.67
C LEU A 86 38.65 -27.25 -2.66
N ASN A 87 38.56 -27.56 -3.94
CA ASN A 87 38.60 -26.56 -5.00
C ASN A 87 37.15 -26.24 -5.43
N LEU A 88 36.47 -25.36 -4.66
CA LEU A 88 35.10 -25.01 -4.87
C LEU A 88 34.94 -23.51 -5.13
N ASP A 89 33.99 -23.15 -5.98
CA ASP A 89 33.52 -21.75 -6.09
C ASP A 89 32.61 -21.42 -4.91
N TRP A 90 33.12 -20.63 -3.98
CA TRP A 90 32.40 -20.24 -2.77
C TRP A 90 31.37 -19.13 -3.00
N LYS A 91 31.25 -18.61 -4.22
CA LYS A 91 30.31 -17.54 -4.53
C LYS A 91 28.89 -18.01 -4.24
N PRO A 92 28.10 -17.21 -3.46
CA PRO A 92 26.71 -17.55 -3.17
C PRO A 92 25.84 -17.57 -4.42
N VAL A 93 24.91 -18.51 -4.47
CA VAL A 93 23.90 -18.58 -5.53
C VAL A 93 22.80 -17.55 -5.24
N PRO A 94 22.57 -16.51 -6.08
CA PRO A 94 21.64 -15.43 -5.80
C PRO A 94 20.19 -15.82 -6.12
N ILE A 95 19.57 -16.65 -5.28
CA ILE A 95 18.18 -17.11 -5.47
C ILE A 95 17.18 -16.12 -4.87
N ILE A 96 17.44 -15.61 -3.66
CA ILE A 96 16.56 -14.70 -2.96
C ILE A 96 16.27 -13.42 -3.73
N PRO A 97 17.26 -12.77 -4.41
CA PRO A 97 17.00 -11.56 -5.20
C PRO A 97 15.83 -11.69 -6.16
N LYS A 98 15.72 -12.83 -6.86
CA LYS A 98 14.59 -13.09 -7.78
C LYS A 98 13.24 -12.96 -7.09
N PHE A 99 13.08 -13.54 -5.90
CA PHE A 99 11.82 -13.49 -5.16
C PHE A 99 11.52 -12.09 -4.61
N VAL A 100 12.56 -11.36 -4.18
CA VAL A 100 12.43 -9.98 -3.73
C VAL A 100 11.97 -9.09 -4.89
N ASP A 101 12.61 -9.18 -6.04
CA ASP A 101 12.29 -8.36 -7.22
C ASP A 101 10.85 -8.61 -7.72
N ILE A 102 10.39 -9.86 -7.71
CA ILE A 102 9.02 -10.20 -8.09
C ILE A 102 8.00 -9.49 -7.19
N VAL A 103 8.24 -9.46 -5.88
CA VAL A 103 7.31 -8.83 -4.94
C VAL A 103 7.39 -7.31 -5.04
N VAL A 104 8.59 -6.74 -5.06
CA VAL A 104 8.79 -5.28 -5.14
C VAL A 104 8.24 -4.71 -6.44
N ASN A 105 8.61 -5.30 -7.59
CA ASN A 105 8.10 -4.84 -8.89
C ASN A 105 6.58 -5.07 -9.03
N GLY A 106 6.04 -6.12 -8.42
CA GLY A 106 4.60 -6.37 -8.37
C GLY A 106 3.84 -5.33 -7.52
N MET A 107 4.50 -4.64 -6.59
CA MET A 107 3.94 -3.51 -5.86
C MET A 107 4.05 -2.20 -6.65
N ASP A 108 5.19 -1.97 -7.32
CA ASP A 108 5.40 -0.76 -8.12
C ASP A 108 4.45 -0.66 -9.32
N GLY A 109 4.04 -1.78 -9.88
CA GLY A 109 3.10 -1.84 -11.01
C GLY A 109 1.66 -1.43 -10.66
N LYS A 110 1.32 -1.20 -9.40
CA LYS A 110 -0.01 -0.75 -8.98
C LYS A 110 -0.03 0.76 -8.85
N LEU A 111 -0.65 1.41 -9.83
CA LEU A 111 -0.93 2.83 -9.79
C LEU A 111 -2.08 3.11 -8.83
N TYR A 112 -2.01 4.24 -8.15
CA TYR A 112 -3.07 4.74 -7.26
C TYR A 112 -3.25 6.24 -7.47
N ASP A 113 -4.47 6.71 -7.25
CA ASP A 113 -4.78 8.14 -7.16
C ASP A 113 -5.06 8.50 -5.72
N ILE A 114 -4.62 9.69 -5.35
CA ILE A 114 -4.90 10.27 -4.05
C ILE A 114 -6.21 11.04 -4.16
N LYS A 115 -7.15 10.72 -3.27
CA LYS A 115 -8.44 11.39 -3.15
C LYS A 115 -8.56 11.99 -1.77
N ALA A 116 -8.88 13.26 -1.69
CA ALA A 116 -9.17 13.96 -0.47
C ALA A 116 -10.67 14.30 -0.39
N TYR A 117 -11.28 14.06 0.76
CA TYR A 117 -12.67 14.40 1.03
C TYR A 117 -12.75 15.18 2.33
N ALA A 118 -13.34 16.36 2.28
CA ALA A 118 -13.59 17.16 3.47
C ALA A 118 -14.64 16.49 4.35
N GLN A 119 -14.31 16.25 5.63
CA GLN A 119 -15.15 15.53 6.59
C GLN A 119 -15.76 16.45 7.66
N ASP A 120 -15.41 17.72 7.64
CA ASP A 120 -15.91 18.71 8.57
C ASP A 120 -17.41 18.94 8.39
N PRO A 121 -18.15 19.38 9.45
CA PRO A 121 -19.58 19.58 9.41
C PRO A 121 -20.03 20.63 8.38
N GLU A 122 -19.21 21.65 8.10
CA GLU A 122 -19.54 22.72 7.15
C GLU A 122 -19.47 22.20 5.70
N SER A 123 -18.45 21.45 5.35
CA SER A 123 -18.32 20.81 4.03
C SER A 123 -19.40 19.77 3.80
N LEU A 124 -19.75 18.98 4.82
CA LEU A 124 -20.88 18.06 4.74
C LEU A 124 -22.21 18.80 4.52
N LYS A 125 -22.41 19.96 5.16
CA LYS A 125 -23.58 20.81 4.94
C LYS A 125 -23.61 21.37 3.52
N LYS A 126 -22.50 21.88 2.99
CA LYS A 126 -22.38 22.36 1.60
C LYS A 126 -22.71 21.24 0.61
N ARG A 127 -22.19 20.04 0.84
CA ARG A 127 -22.48 18.86 0.03
C ARG A 127 -23.97 18.50 0.05
N THR A 128 -24.59 18.56 1.21
CA THR A 128 -26.03 18.30 1.37
C THR A 128 -26.85 19.40 0.67
N GLN A 129 -26.49 20.66 0.84
CA GLN A 129 -27.16 21.77 0.19
C GLN A 129 -27.07 21.69 -1.35
N TYR A 130 -25.91 21.29 -1.88
CA TYR A 130 -25.76 21.07 -3.32
C TYR A 130 -26.68 19.94 -3.81
N ALA A 131 -26.71 18.81 -3.10
CA ALA A 131 -27.62 17.72 -3.43
C ALA A 131 -29.10 18.14 -3.36
N GLU A 132 -29.49 18.96 -2.36
CA GLU A 132 -30.81 19.52 -2.26
C GLU A 132 -31.14 20.45 -3.42
N THR A 133 -30.19 21.29 -3.84
CA THR A 133 -30.37 22.21 -4.98
C THR A 133 -30.63 21.43 -6.26
N ILE A 134 -29.83 20.41 -6.54
CA ILE A 134 -30.06 19.54 -7.70
C ILE A 134 -31.40 18.81 -7.61
N MET A 135 -31.78 18.30 -6.43
CA MET A 135 -33.11 17.67 -6.27
C MET A 135 -34.26 18.63 -6.54
N ARG A 136 -34.12 19.90 -6.12
CA ARG A 136 -35.14 20.94 -6.42
C ARG A 136 -35.22 21.20 -7.90
N ASP A 137 -34.08 21.36 -8.58
CA ASP A 137 -34.02 21.59 -10.01
C ASP A 137 -34.59 20.39 -10.78
N MET A 138 -34.27 19.15 -10.37
CA MET A 138 -34.88 17.92 -10.93
C MET A 138 -36.41 17.90 -10.76
N ALA A 139 -36.90 18.20 -9.56
CA ALA A 139 -38.34 18.21 -9.29
C ALA A 139 -39.10 19.30 -10.08
N SER A 140 -38.44 20.42 -10.33
CA SER A 140 -39.00 21.57 -11.02
C SER A 140 -38.68 21.64 -12.52
N GLN A 141 -37.93 20.71 -13.07
CA GLN A 141 -37.42 20.67 -14.46
C GLN A 141 -38.55 20.93 -15.48
N GLY A 142 -39.67 20.22 -15.37
CA GLY A 142 -40.80 20.41 -16.29
C GLY A 142 -41.49 21.77 -16.24
N LEU A 143 -41.35 22.47 -15.11
CA LEU A 143 -41.88 23.83 -14.94
C LEU A 143 -40.88 24.87 -15.46
N ILE A 144 -39.63 24.72 -15.10
CA ILE A 144 -38.52 25.61 -15.49
C ILE A 144 -38.36 25.61 -17.01
N ASP A 145 -38.43 24.45 -17.66
CA ASP A 145 -38.38 24.28 -19.12
C ASP A 145 -39.53 25.00 -19.84
N ARG A 146 -40.72 25.06 -19.22
CA ARG A 146 -41.84 25.83 -19.77
C ARG A 146 -41.61 27.34 -19.63
N ILE A 147 -41.14 27.78 -18.47
CA ILE A 147 -40.82 29.19 -18.20
C ILE A 147 -39.69 29.66 -19.12
N GLN A 148 -38.67 28.81 -19.33
CA GLN A 148 -37.58 29.14 -20.24
C GLN A 148 -38.04 29.26 -21.70
N ARG A 149 -38.97 28.40 -22.13
CA ARG A 149 -39.59 28.51 -23.47
C ARG A 149 -40.49 29.70 -23.64
N ASP A 150 -41.28 30.05 -22.60
CA ASP A 150 -42.27 31.11 -22.68
C ASP A 150 -41.68 32.49 -22.39
N LEU A 151 -40.72 32.63 -21.54
CA LEU A 151 -40.12 33.87 -21.07
C LEU A 151 -38.65 34.08 -21.41
N GLY A 152 -37.96 33.04 -21.90
CA GLY A 152 -36.54 33.11 -22.27
C GLY A 152 -35.58 33.24 -21.06
N VAL A 153 -36.06 33.06 -19.82
CA VAL A 153 -35.25 33.19 -18.60
C VAL A 153 -34.86 31.83 -18.07
N ASN A 154 -33.58 31.62 -17.87
CA ASN A 154 -33.08 30.42 -17.20
C ASN A 154 -33.29 30.59 -15.67
N MET A 155 -34.07 29.72 -15.06
CA MET A 155 -34.35 29.70 -13.62
C MET A 155 -33.71 28.46 -12.92
N TYR A 156 -32.84 27.73 -13.60
CA TYR A 156 -32.07 26.67 -12.94
C TYR A 156 -31.08 27.28 -11.95
N SER A 157 -30.94 26.65 -10.79
CA SER A 157 -29.95 27.03 -9.79
C SER A 157 -28.58 26.37 -10.11
N THR A 158 -28.59 25.35 -10.95
CA THR A 158 -27.38 24.65 -11.43
C THR A 158 -26.80 25.34 -12.66
N GLU A 159 -25.46 25.37 -12.73
CA GLU A 159 -24.73 26.01 -13.85
C GLU A 159 -24.99 25.32 -15.19
N ASN A 160 -25.08 23.99 -15.20
CA ASN A 160 -25.30 23.17 -16.39
C ASN A 160 -26.63 22.42 -16.33
N PRO A 161 -27.72 22.99 -16.86
CA PRO A 161 -29.04 22.36 -16.86
C PRO A 161 -29.11 21.05 -17.65
N ASP A 162 -28.26 20.90 -18.66
CA ASP A 162 -28.24 19.72 -19.55
C ASP A 162 -27.67 18.47 -18.87
N GLU A 163 -26.93 18.62 -17.78
CA GLU A 163 -26.32 17.53 -17.00
C GLU A 163 -27.14 17.13 -15.75
N LEU A 164 -28.37 17.67 -15.63
CA LEU A 164 -29.21 17.34 -14.47
C LEU A 164 -29.59 15.87 -14.44
N PRO A 165 -29.36 15.16 -13.33
CA PRO A 165 -29.75 13.76 -13.17
C PRO A 165 -31.27 13.60 -13.31
N ALA A 166 -31.73 12.60 -14.05
CA ALA A 166 -33.15 12.35 -14.23
C ALA A 166 -33.78 11.54 -13.08
N ASN A 167 -32.95 10.78 -12.32
CA ASN A 167 -33.39 9.88 -11.27
C ASN A 167 -32.51 10.00 -10.01
N LYS A 168 -33.05 9.53 -8.88
CA LYS A 168 -32.28 9.49 -7.62
C LYS A 168 -31.00 8.63 -7.72
N GLU A 169 -31.05 7.53 -8.47
CA GLU A 169 -29.86 6.67 -8.73
C GLU A 169 -28.78 7.45 -9.51
N GLU A 170 -29.19 8.31 -10.43
CA GLU A 170 -28.30 9.22 -11.18
C GLU A 170 -27.71 10.30 -10.29
N LEU A 171 -28.52 10.86 -9.40
CA LEU A 171 -28.04 11.85 -8.44
C LEU A 171 -26.96 11.24 -7.52
N GLU A 172 -27.16 10.02 -7.03
CA GLU A 172 -26.13 9.33 -6.22
C GLU A 172 -24.84 9.13 -7.00
N LEU A 173 -24.92 8.77 -8.29
CA LEU A 173 -23.77 8.63 -9.16
C LEU A 173 -23.12 9.99 -9.48
N HIS A 174 -23.90 11.02 -9.76
CA HIS A 174 -23.41 12.38 -9.97
C HIS A 174 -22.65 12.90 -8.74
N MET A 175 -23.21 12.66 -7.54
CA MET A 175 -22.56 13.04 -6.27
C MET A 175 -21.28 12.25 -5.98
N GLN A 176 -21.11 11.06 -6.56
CA GLN A 176 -19.91 10.24 -6.39
C GLN A 176 -18.85 10.49 -7.45
N LEU A 177 -19.26 10.82 -8.68
CA LEU A 177 -18.37 10.95 -9.84
C LEU A 177 -18.00 12.39 -10.15
N THR A 178 -18.98 13.28 -10.09
CA THR A 178 -18.85 14.66 -10.61
C THR A 178 -18.73 15.68 -9.50
N TYR A 179 -19.45 15.47 -8.38
CA TYR A 179 -19.40 16.44 -7.30
C TYR A 179 -18.09 16.36 -6.53
N LYS A 180 -17.38 17.47 -6.56
CA LYS A 180 -16.17 17.66 -5.79
C LYS A 180 -16.08 19.11 -5.38
N GLN A 181 -15.77 19.34 -4.11
CA GLN A 181 -15.58 20.72 -3.65
C GLN A 181 -14.24 21.24 -4.17
N SER A 182 -14.20 22.54 -4.49
CA SER A 182 -12.98 23.19 -4.95
C SER A 182 -11.81 23.04 -3.97
N ILE A 183 -12.12 23.04 -2.68
CA ILE A 183 -11.14 22.84 -1.60
C ILE A 183 -10.56 21.42 -1.58
N GLU A 184 -11.38 20.41 -1.91
CA GLU A 184 -10.91 19.01 -2.01
C GLU A 184 -9.95 18.82 -3.20
N ILE A 185 -10.23 19.48 -4.32
CA ILE A 185 -9.37 19.49 -5.50
C ILE A 185 -8.04 20.19 -5.19
N ALA A 186 -8.10 21.33 -4.51
CA ALA A 186 -6.91 22.08 -4.12
C ALA A 186 -6.02 21.28 -3.17
N GLU A 187 -6.61 20.57 -2.23
CA GLU A 187 -5.86 19.68 -1.31
C GLU A 187 -5.20 18.52 -2.04
N GLU A 188 -5.90 17.86 -2.96
CA GLU A 188 -5.31 16.79 -3.77
C GLU A 188 -4.14 17.28 -4.63
N GLU A 189 -4.28 18.43 -5.27
CA GLU A 189 -3.18 19.04 -6.04
C GLU A 189 -2.01 19.43 -5.13
N ALA A 190 -2.27 20.00 -3.96
CA ALA A 190 -1.22 20.35 -3.01
C ALA A 190 -0.46 19.11 -2.52
N ILE A 191 -1.16 18.02 -2.21
CA ILE A 191 -0.54 16.76 -1.82
C ILE A 191 0.29 16.18 -2.98
N ASN A 192 -0.27 16.09 -4.18
CA ASN A 192 0.43 15.56 -5.35
C ASN A 192 1.68 16.37 -5.68
N ASN A 193 1.58 17.71 -5.68
CA ASN A 193 2.73 18.58 -5.92
C ASN A 193 3.81 18.43 -4.85
N THR A 194 3.43 18.24 -3.58
CA THR A 194 4.38 17.98 -2.49
C THR A 194 5.09 16.64 -2.68
N LEU A 195 4.37 15.60 -3.10
CA LEU A 195 4.94 14.28 -3.39
C LEU A 195 5.92 14.34 -4.57
N ASP A 196 5.55 15.03 -5.64
CA ASP A 196 6.39 15.19 -6.84
C ASP A 196 7.66 15.99 -6.53
N PHE A 197 7.54 17.10 -5.80
CA PHE A 197 8.67 17.90 -5.35
C PHE A 197 9.68 17.08 -4.55
N ASN A 198 9.20 16.24 -3.64
CA ASN A 198 10.03 15.36 -2.82
C ASN A 198 10.47 14.08 -3.52
N LYS A 199 10.09 13.86 -4.79
CA LYS A 199 10.37 12.63 -5.55
C LYS A 199 9.92 11.38 -4.76
N TYR A 200 8.71 11.41 -4.25
CA TYR A 200 8.18 10.38 -3.35
C TYR A 200 8.22 8.98 -3.94
N GLU A 201 8.10 8.84 -5.26
CA GLU A 201 8.23 7.57 -5.97
C GLU A 201 9.55 6.83 -5.64
N LEU A 202 10.67 7.57 -5.57
CA LEU A 202 11.97 7.00 -5.21
C LEU A 202 12.01 6.56 -3.74
N ILE A 203 11.39 7.35 -2.86
CA ILE A 203 11.26 7.03 -1.42
C ILE A 203 10.38 5.80 -1.26
N ARG A 204 9.24 5.75 -1.96
CA ARG A 204 8.30 4.63 -1.96
C ARG A 204 8.99 3.33 -2.37
N ARG A 205 9.76 3.36 -3.45
CA ARG A 205 10.49 2.19 -3.92
C ARG A 205 11.49 1.67 -2.89
N ARG A 206 12.19 2.57 -2.19
CA ARG A 206 13.16 2.19 -1.14
C ARG A 206 12.47 1.53 0.05
N PHE A 207 11.45 2.16 0.64
CA PHE A 207 10.78 1.53 1.79
C PHE A 207 9.95 0.30 1.39
N SER A 208 9.47 0.20 0.15
CA SER A 208 8.83 -1.03 -0.36
C SER A 208 9.82 -2.18 -0.39
N GLN A 209 11.05 -1.93 -0.80
CA GLN A 209 12.13 -2.92 -0.74
C GLN A 209 12.43 -3.33 0.71
N ASP A 210 12.49 -2.36 1.64
CA ASP A 210 12.72 -2.66 3.06
C ASP A 210 11.56 -3.44 3.68
N LEU A 211 10.30 -3.16 3.32
CA LEU A 211 9.15 -3.96 3.75
C LEU A 211 9.26 -5.43 3.34
N VAL A 212 9.80 -5.71 2.16
CA VAL A 212 10.01 -7.08 1.69
C VAL A 212 11.23 -7.71 2.36
N VAL A 213 12.35 -6.99 2.43
CA VAL A 213 13.64 -7.51 2.90
C VAL A 213 13.71 -7.56 4.42
N LEU A 214 13.33 -6.48 5.09
CA LEU A 214 13.44 -6.31 6.54
C LEU A 214 12.13 -6.60 7.28
N GLY A 215 11.00 -6.48 6.59
CA GLY A 215 9.66 -6.59 7.18
C GLY A 215 9.18 -5.31 7.86
N ILE A 216 9.88 -4.20 7.71
CA ILE A 216 9.56 -2.90 8.29
C ILE A 216 9.91 -1.80 7.29
N GLY A 217 9.06 -0.79 7.19
CA GLY A 217 9.29 0.41 6.39
C GLY A 217 9.10 1.66 7.22
N ALA A 218 9.86 2.72 6.91
CA ALA A 218 9.79 3.99 7.62
C ALA A 218 9.96 5.19 6.69
N VAL A 219 9.15 6.22 6.93
CA VAL A 219 9.17 7.50 6.23
C VAL A 219 9.04 8.61 7.27
N LYS A 220 9.82 9.67 7.13
CA LYS A 220 9.71 10.87 7.94
C LYS A 220 9.11 12.00 7.12
N THR A 221 8.10 12.67 7.65
CA THR A 221 7.56 13.92 7.13
C THR A 221 7.96 15.05 8.05
N ASP A 222 8.45 16.15 7.48
CA ASP A 222 8.91 17.31 8.26
C ASP A 222 8.50 18.59 7.55
N PHE A 223 8.54 19.71 8.27
CA PHE A 223 8.29 21.04 7.72
C PHE A 223 9.49 21.93 8.00
N ASN A 224 10.00 22.56 6.95
CA ASN A 224 11.10 23.51 7.02
C ASN A 224 10.70 24.80 6.27
N LEU A 225 10.95 25.95 6.88
CA LEU A 225 10.63 27.26 6.30
C LEU A 225 11.31 27.55 4.95
N SER A 226 12.44 26.90 4.67
CA SER A 226 13.20 27.08 3.42
C SER A 226 12.79 26.12 2.31
N GLU A 227 12.37 24.92 2.66
CA GLU A 227 12.06 23.83 1.71
C GLU A 227 10.56 23.49 1.68
N GLY A 228 9.79 24.04 2.63
CA GLY A 228 8.38 23.67 2.81
C GLY A 228 8.22 22.28 3.44
N VAL A 229 7.25 21.51 2.95
CA VAL A 229 6.99 20.14 3.43
C VAL A 229 8.01 19.19 2.80
N THR A 230 8.80 18.54 3.65
CA THR A 230 9.84 17.59 3.23
C THR A 230 9.47 16.17 3.62
N ILE A 231 9.74 15.24 2.71
CA ILE A 231 9.55 13.81 2.92
C ILE A 231 10.90 13.13 2.78
N LYS A 232 11.30 12.36 3.79
CA LYS A 232 12.61 11.70 3.81
C LYS A 232 12.44 10.21 4.07
N TYR A 233 13.19 9.42 3.32
CA TYR A 233 13.34 8.01 3.62
C TYR A 233 14.14 7.85 4.91
N VAL A 234 13.70 6.94 5.77
CA VAL A 234 14.41 6.57 7.00
C VAL A 234 14.82 5.11 6.90
N ASP A 235 16.11 4.84 7.12
CA ASP A 235 16.60 3.48 7.13
C ASP A 235 16.13 2.75 8.40
N PRO A 236 15.36 1.66 8.30
CA PRO A 236 14.93 0.91 9.48
C PRO A 236 16.07 0.37 10.33
N ALA A 237 17.27 0.19 9.76
CA ALA A 237 18.44 -0.27 10.51
C ALA A 237 18.96 0.78 11.50
N ASP A 238 18.73 2.06 11.21
CA ASP A 238 19.18 3.18 12.04
C ASP A 238 18.07 3.70 12.98
N LEU A 239 16.89 3.08 12.96
CA LEU A 239 15.75 3.46 13.79
C LEU A 239 15.91 3.05 15.25
N VAL A 240 15.49 3.94 16.12
CA VAL A 240 15.34 3.73 17.57
C VAL A 240 13.91 4.10 17.94
N TYR A 241 13.20 3.22 18.65
CA TYR A 241 11.80 3.45 19.00
C TYR A 241 11.43 2.79 20.34
N SER A 242 10.38 3.30 20.98
CA SER A 242 9.83 2.71 22.19
C SER A 242 9.25 1.32 21.91
N TYR A 243 9.20 0.46 22.95
CA TYR A 243 8.57 -0.84 22.78
C TYR A 243 7.11 -0.66 22.35
N THR A 244 6.73 -1.42 21.30
CA THR A 244 5.37 -1.46 20.79
C THR A 244 4.99 -2.88 20.38
N GLU A 245 3.71 -3.19 20.48
CA GLU A 245 3.10 -4.40 19.91
C GLU A 245 2.20 -4.09 18.71
N ASP A 246 1.97 -2.78 18.43
CA ASP A 246 1.16 -2.34 17.29
C ASP A 246 1.97 -2.41 16.00
N PRO A 247 1.53 -3.17 14.98
CA PRO A 247 2.17 -3.21 13.67
C PRO A 247 2.28 -1.85 12.96
N ASN A 248 1.42 -0.90 13.32
CA ASN A 248 1.38 0.44 12.75
C ASN A 248 2.12 1.50 13.58
N PHE A 249 2.71 1.10 14.69
CA PHE A 249 3.52 1.97 15.56
C PHE A 249 2.79 3.24 16.02
N GLN A 250 1.49 3.15 16.31
CA GLN A 250 0.69 4.31 16.73
C GLN A 250 0.85 4.64 18.22
N ASP A 251 1.31 3.70 19.01
CA ASP A 251 1.49 3.80 20.46
C ASP A 251 2.89 4.26 20.86
N LEU A 252 3.71 4.71 19.91
CA LEU A 252 5.05 5.20 20.20
C LEU A 252 5.03 6.45 21.07
N TRP A 253 5.91 6.48 22.08
CA TRP A 253 6.15 7.65 22.90
C TRP A 253 7.56 8.23 22.73
N TYR A 254 8.50 7.51 22.12
CA TYR A 254 9.68 8.07 21.50
C TYR A 254 10.03 7.33 20.21
N VAL A 255 10.62 8.06 19.29
CA VAL A 255 11.16 7.54 18.04
C VAL A 255 12.36 8.40 17.63
N GLY A 256 13.33 7.79 16.99
CA GLY A 256 14.50 8.52 16.52
C GLY A 256 15.28 7.74 15.47
N GLU A 257 16.30 8.38 14.95
CA GLU A 257 17.23 7.81 13.97
C GLU A 257 18.66 8.16 14.32
N VAL A 258 19.57 7.24 14.08
CA VAL A 258 21.01 7.47 14.22
C VAL A 258 21.57 7.88 12.89
N LYS A 259 22.17 9.09 12.82
CA LYS A 259 22.85 9.58 11.61
C LYS A 259 24.34 9.69 11.85
N TYR A 260 25.10 9.23 10.88
CA TYR A 260 26.54 9.39 10.86
C TYR A 260 26.86 10.61 9.98
N ILE A 261 27.16 11.72 10.60
CA ILE A 261 27.40 13.00 9.95
C ILE A 261 28.82 13.50 10.21
N SER A 262 29.39 14.26 9.30
CA SER A 262 30.71 14.85 9.46
C SER A 262 30.70 15.98 10.50
N LEU A 263 31.84 16.26 11.14
CA LEU A 263 31.94 17.37 12.08
C LEU A 263 31.60 18.72 11.44
N SER A 264 31.88 18.88 10.17
CA SER A 264 31.52 20.07 9.41
C SER A 264 30.02 20.25 9.23
N GLU A 265 29.30 19.14 9.03
CA GLU A 265 27.82 19.13 8.99
C GLU A 265 27.22 19.40 10.35
N VAL A 266 27.80 18.82 11.41
CA VAL A 266 27.40 19.14 12.81
C VAL A 266 27.50 20.63 13.06
N LYS A 267 28.63 21.25 12.69
CA LYS A 267 28.82 22.70 12.87
C LYS A 267 27.84 23.53 12.03
N LYS A 268 27.51 23.07 10.82
CA LYS A 268 26.52 23.73 9.96
C LYS A 268 25.11 23.65 10.53
N GLU A 269 24.74 22.50 11.06
CA GLU A 269 23.40 22.26 11.61
C GLU A 269 23.21 22.89 12.99
N PHE A 270 24.29 22.91 13.80
CA PHE A 270 24.31 23.50 15.14
C PHE A 270 25.38 24.60 15.22
N PRO A 271 25.10 25.81 14.73
CA PRO A 271 26.07 26.90 14.69
C PRO A 271 26.46 27.43 16.07
N GLU A 272 25.69 27.10 17.11
CA GLU A 272 25.93 27.49 18.50
C GLU A 272 27.11 26.76 19.14
N LEU A 273 27.58 25.65 18.54
CA LEU A 273 28.70 24.87 19.03
C LEU A 273 30.03 25.65 18.92
N THR A 274 30.77 25.66 20.04
CA THR A 274 32.11 26.24 20.05
C THR A 274 33.15 25.33 19.40
N ASP A 275 34.28 25.87 18.99
CA ASP A 275 35.36 25.05 18.42
C ASP A 275 36.00 24.12 19.48
N GLU A 276 35.84 24.41 20.76
CA GLU A 276 36.27 23.56 21.88
C GLU A 276 35.33 22.33 22.01
N ASP A 277 34.03 22.55 21.86
CA ASP A 277 33.03 21.44 21.86
C ASP A 277 33.30 20.51 20.70
N LEU A 278 33.58 21.03 19.49
CA LEU A 278 33.91 20.22 18.33
C LEU A 278 35.17 19.37 18.53
N LYS A 279 36.22 19.93 19.13
CA LYS A 279 37.43 19.18 19.49
C LYS A 279 37.15 18.10 20.53
N THR A 280 36.28 18.37 21.49
CA THR A 280 35.88 17.39 22.50
C THR A 280 35.12 16.23 21.83
N ILE A 281 34.21 16.55 20.92
CA ILE A 281 33.46 15.54 20.13
C ILE A 281 34.43 14.69 19.29
N GLU A 282 35.41 15.33 18.64
CA GLU A 282 36.38 14.62 17.77
C GLU A 282 37.27 13.66 18.58
N GLN A 283 37.68 14.08 19.80
CA GLN A 283 38.59 13.28 20.65
C GLN A 283 37.85 12.17 21.41
N TYR A 284 36.52 12.22 21.48
CA TYR A 284 35.77 11.30 22.31
C TYR A 284 35.73 9.88 21.72
N PRO A 285 36.30 8.87 22.42
CA PRO A 285 36.42 7.51 21.88
C PRO A 285 35.07 6.83 21.65
N GLY A 286 34.02 7.24 22.37
CA GLY A 286 32.67 6.70 22.23
C GLY A 286 32.03 7.00 20.89
N SER A 287 32.34 8.17 20.29
CA SER A 287 31.81 8.54 18.97
C SER A 287 32.30 7.62 17.85
N ARG A 288 33.54 7.14 17.98
CA ARG A 288 34.14 6.20 17.03
C ARG A 288 33.62 4.78 17.14
N SER A 289 33.10 4.39 18.31
CA SER A 289 32.56 3.06 18.57
C SER A 289 31.28 2.79 17.78
N TYR A 290 30.55 3.80 17.40
CA TYR A 290 29.31 3.72 16.64
C TYR A 290 29.52 3.93 15.13
N ASN A 291 30.73 4.36 14.71
CA ASN A 291 31.03 4.54 13.30
C ASN A 291 31.13 3.18 12.58
N TYR A 292 30.23 2.96 11.66
CA TYR A 292 30.18 1.72 10.92
C TYR A 292 31.15 1.77 9.73
N GLN A 293 32.11 0.83 9.73
CA GLN A 293 32.99 0.62 8.59
C GLN A 293 32.20 -0.04 7.46
N PHE A 294 31.84 0.73 6.45
CA PHE A 294 31.42 0.16 5.17
C PHE A 294 32.65 0.13 4.25
N ASN A 295 33.04 -1.06 3.80
CA ASN A 295 34.16 -1.30 2.87
C ASN A 295 35.55 -0.80 3.33
N GLY A 296 35.86 -0.85 4.63
CA GLY A 296 37.22 -0.57 5.09
C GLY A 296 37.64 0.91 5.05
N ARG A 297 36.76 1.84 4.67
CA ARG A 297 36.99 3.27 4.85
C ARG A 297 36.52 3.68 6.23
N GLN A 298 37.45 3.93 7.13
CA GLN A 298 37.19 4.68 8.35
C GLN A 298 37.10 6.16 7.97
N ASP A 299 35.86 6.68 8.00
CA ASP A 299 35.67 8.12 7.98
C ASP A 299 35.91 8.63 9.41
N ASN A 300 37.17 8.93 9.73
CA ASN A 300 37.60 9.32 11.07
C ASN A 300 36.96 10.62 11.55
N ASN A 301 36.27 11.38 10.65
CA ASN A 301 35.66 12.65 10.96
C ASN A 301 34.12 12.57 11.10
N SER A 302 33.52 11.38 11.04
CA SER A 302 32.07 11.23 11.21
C SER A 302 31.71 10.91 12.65
N VAL A 303 30.61 11.49 13.09
CA VAL A 303 30.07 11.36 14.46
C VAL A 303 28.69 10.77 14.37
N ALA A 304 28.36 9.86 15.28
CA ALA A 304 27.02 9.31 15.40
C ALA A 304 26.15 10.27 16.22
N VAL A 305 25.14 10.82 15.61
CA VAL A 305 24.16 11.70 16.26
C VAL A 305 22.81 10.98 16.30
N LEU A 306 22.24 10.91 17.49
CA LEU A 306 20.89 10.41 17.70
C LEU A 306 19.92 11.60 17.60
N TYR A 307 19.12 11.64 16.54
CA TYR A 307 17.97 12.53 16.41
C TYR A 307 16.74 11.81 16.92
N PHE A 308 15.99 12.39 17.84
CA PHE A 308 14.84 11.74 18.40
C PHE A 308 13.70 12.69 18.70
N GLU A 309 12.50 12.16 18.68
CA GLU A 309 11.27 12.80 19.12
C GLU A 309 10.75 12.08 20.35
N TYR A 310 10.32 12.85 21.31
CA TYR A 310 9.81 12.36 22.58
C TYR A 310 8.46 12.97 22.88
N LYS A 311 7.46 12.11 23.06
CA LYS A 311 6.09 12.50 23.38
C LYS A 311 5.91 12.57 24.90
N THR A 312 5.36 13.66 25.38
CA THR A 312 5.01 13.89 26.78
C THR A 312 3.69 14.66 26.88
N TYR A 313 3.28 15.00 28.07
CA TYR A 313 2.05 15.72 28.33
C TYR A 313 2.35 17.12 28.83
N GLN A 314 1.51 18.08 28.45
CA GLN A 314 1.49 19.44 29.00
C GLN A 314 0.10 19.73 29.53
N ASP A 315 0.02 20.31 30.70
CA ASP A 315 -1.24 20.71 31.27
C ASP A 315 -1.57 22.15 30.86
N GLN A 316 -2.61 22.31 30.06
CA GLN A 316 -3.19 23.61 29.75
C GLN A 316 -4.17 23.98 30.84
N VAL A 317 -3.89 25.06 31.56
CA VAL A 317 -4.76 25.57 32.61
C VAL A 317 -5.51 26.77 32.07
N PHE A 318 -6.82 26.69 32.09
CA PHE A 318 -7.71 27.80 31.72
C PHE A 318 -8.34 28.38 32.94
N LYS A 319 -8.17 29.68 33.11
CA LYS A 319 -8.88 30.48 34.11
C LYS A 319 -10.20 30.95 33.45
N ILE A 320 -11.31 30.49 34.00
CA ILE A 320 -12.64 30.91 33.59
C ILE A 320 -13.11 31.96 34.57
N LYS A 321 -13.48 33.13 34.07
CA LYS A 321 -14.08 34.21 34.84
C LYS A 321 -15.45 34.55 34.26
N GLU A 322 -16.46 34.48 35.10
CA GLU A 322 -17.77 35.01 34.76
C GLU A 322 -17.75 36.55 34.83
N THR A 323 -18.10 37.20 33.74
CA THR A 323 -18.23 38.66 33.71
C THR A 323 -19.55 39.09 34.33
N PRO A 324 -19.69 40.32 34.87
CA PRO A 324 -20.95 40.82 35.44
C PRO A 324 -22.15 40.78 34.45
N SER A 325 -21.88 40.57 33.17
CA SER A 325 -22.89 40.38 32.10
C SER A 325 -23.27 38.91 31.87
N GLY A 326 -22.79 37.97 32.66
CA GLY A 326 -23.09 36.53 32.52
C GLY A 326 -22.29 35.84 31.38
N LEU A 327 -21.29 36.49 30.78
CA LEU A 327 -20.42 35.90 29.76
C LEU A 327 -19.19 35.31 30.42
N GLU A 328 -18.94 34.04 30.16
CA GLU A 328 -17.72 33.37 30.60
C GLU A 328 -16.55 33.78 29.68
N LYS A 329 -15.47 34.20 30.29
CA LYS A 329 -14.20 34.49 29.62
C LYS A 329 -13.12 33.52 30.10
N ALA A 330 -12.67 32.66 29.23
CA ALA A 330 -11.55 31.73 29.45
C ALA A 330 -10.23 32.39 29.04
N LEU A 331 -9.21 32.34 29.92
CA LEU A 331 -7.84 32.78 29.65
C LEU A 331 -6.90 31.64 29.96
N GLU A 332 -6.04 31.30 29.02
CA GLU A 332 -4.96 30.33 29.23
C GLU A 332 -3.91 30.89 30.19
N LYS A 333 -3.45 30.06 31.09
CA LYS A 333 -2.44 30.36 32.08
C LYS A 333 -1.36 29.27 32.11
N PRO A 334 -0.11 29.56 32.59
CA PRO A 334 0.90 28.54 32.79
C PRO A 334 0.38 27.40 33.69
N ASP A 335 0.94 26.21 33.54
CA ASP A 335 0.62 25.01 34.31
C ASP A 335 0.86 25.18 35.82
N THR A 336 1.79 26.08 36.22
CA THR A 336 2.10 26.45 37.60
C THR A 336 1.12 27.42 38.23
N PHE A 337 0.11 27.89 37.48
CA PHE A 337 -0.83 28.88 37.98
C PHE A 337 -1.78 28.34 39.04
N ASN A 338 -1.72 28.91 40.22
CA ASN A 338 -2.65 28.68 41.30
C ASN A 338 -3.55 29.92 41.49
N PRO A 339 -4.88 29.79 41.34
CA PRO A 339 -5.77 30.94 41.49
C PRO A 339 -5.77 31.43 42.95
N PRO A 340 -5.92 32.76 43.19
CA PRO A 340 -6.13 33.29 44.50
C PRO A 340 -7.43 32.76 45.12
N LYS A 341 -7.42 32.38 46.39
CA LYS A 341 -8.57 31.75 47.06
C LYS A 341 -9.83 32.65 47.20
N ASN A 342 -9.70 33.93 46.87
CA ASN A 342 -10.78 34.94 47.14
C ASN A 342 -11.51 35.38 45.87
N ASP A 343 -11.18 34.89 44.73
CA ASP A 343 -11.79 35.31 43.48
C ASP A 343 -12.76 34.25 42.96
N ASN A 344 -13.90 34.64 42.37
CA ASN A 344 -14.86 33.79 41.69
C ASN A 344 -14.26 33.30 40.36
N PHE A 345 -13.19 32.52 40.44
CA PHE A 345 -12.56 31.91 39.26
C PHE A 345 -12.73 30.41 39.33
N GLU A 346 -13.14 29.84 38.22
CA GLU A 346 -13.07 28.43 37.98
C GLU A 346 -11.79 28.13 37.16
N THR A 347 -11.03 27.14 37.57
CA THR A 347 -9.87 26.64 36.82
C THR A 347 -10.21 25.31 36.21
N VAL A 348 -10.12 25.22 34.88
CA VAL A 348 -10.25 23.97 34.16
C VAL A 348 -8.90 23.63 33.55
N SER A 349 -8.37 22.47 33.86
CA SER A 349 -7.12 21.97 33.28
C SER A 349 -7.41 20.81 32.36
N ARG A 350 -6.73 20.77 31.22
CA ARG A 350 -6.71 19.62 30.34
C ARG A 350 -5.25 19.26 30.03
N SER A 351 -4.96 17.99 29.99
CA SER A 351 -3.65 17.49 29.58
C SER A 351 -3.64 17.22 28.08
N ILE A 352 -2.69 17.84 27.38
CA ILE A 352 -2.49 17.64 25.95
C ILE A 352 -1.14 16.96 25.71
N GLU A 353 -1.07 16.13 24.69
CA GLU A 353 0.21 15.58 24.24
C GLU A 353 1.04 16.66 23.55
N VAL A 354 2.33 16.69 23.85
CA VAL A 354 3.32 17.55 23.20
C VAL A 354 4.54 16.74 22.78
N LEU A 355 5.21 17.19 21.73
CA LEU A 355 6.37 16.55 21.16
C LEU A 355 7.61 17.42 21.42
N TYR A 356 8.66 16.83 21.95
CA TYR A 356 9.98 17.43 22.06
C TYR A 356 10.93 16.81 21.04
N THR A 357 11.74 17.63 20.40
CA THR A 357 12.79 17.18 19.49
C THR A 357 14.15 17.33 20.16
N GLY A 358 14.94 16.27 20.10
CA GLY A 358 16.29 16.23 20.63
C GLY A 358 17.31 15.74 19.63
N ALA A 359 18.53 16.24 19.74
CA ALA A 359 19.70 15.72 19.07
C ALA A 359 20.84 15.54 20.07
N LYS A 360 21.38 14.32 20.18
CA LYS A 360 22.43 13.96 21.14
C LYS A 360 23.54 13.20 20.44
N ILE A 361 24.77 13.47 20.83
CA ILE A 361 25.92 12.68 20.39
C ILE A 361 25.95 11.35 21.17
N LEU A 362 25.98 10.25 20.43
CA LEU A 362 26.03 8.92 21.03
C LEU A 362 27.37 8.69 21.73
N GLY A 363 27.28 8.15 22.94
CA GLY A 363 28.43 7.89 23.77
C GLY A 363 28.99 9.12 24.53
N HIS A 364 28.46 10.30 24.27
CA HIS A 364 28.82 11.53 24.97
C HIS A 364 27.59 12.19 25.61
N ASP A 365 27.78 12.89 26.72
CA ASP A 365 26.68 13.57 27.42
C ASP A 365 26.23 14.89 26.76
N MET A 366 26.81 15.24 25.66
CA MET A 366 26.49 16.49 24.97
C MET A 366 25.15 16.37 24.23
N MET A 367 24.24 17.24 24.65
CA MET A 367 22.97 17.47 23.98
C MET A 367 23.15 18.63 23.01
N LEU A 368 22.93 18.36 21.71
CA LEU A 368 23.06 19.38 20.64
C LEU A 368 21.81 20.24 20.54
N LYS A 369 20.66 19.63 20.72
CA LYS A 369 19.36 20.28 20.61
C LYS A 369 18.36 19.63 21.56
N TRP A 370 17.56 20.47 22.23
CA TRP A 370 16.38 20.03 22.94
C TRP A 370 15.40 21.20 23.00
N GLU A 371 14.30 21.04 22.26
CA GLU A 371 13.24 22.05 22.24
C GLU A 371 11.88 21.38 21.98
N MET A 372 10.81 22.07 22.35
CA MET A 372 9.48 21.66 21.92
C MET A 372 9.40 21.72 20.40
N ALA A 373 8.90 20.67 19.78
CA ALA A 373 8.82 20.60 18.34
C ALA A 373 7.90 21.69 17.80
N ARG A 374 8.41 22.57 16.94
CA ARG A 374 7.62 23.62 16.27
C ARG A 374 6.77 23.05 15.14
N ASN A 375 7.16 21.88 14.64
CA ASN A 375 6.52 21.18 13.52
C ASN A 375 5.54 20.07 14.00
N MET A 376 4.92 20.23 15.17
CA MET A 376 3.91 19.31 15.65
C MET A 376 2.66 19.35 14.78
N THR A 377 2.15 18.18 14.41
CA THR A 377 0.87 18.05 13.73
C THR A 377 -0.14 17.39 14.65
N ARG A 378 -1.36 17.91 14.64
CA ARG A 378 -2.48 17.39 15.42
C ARG A 378 -3.64 17.09 14.49
N PRO A 379 -4.26 15.92 14.58
CA PRO A 379 -5.49 15.68 13.83
C PRO A 379 -6.59 16.60 14.38
N GLU A 380 -7.33 17.26 13.52
CA GLU A 380 -8.42 18.15 13.93
C GLU A 380 -9.52 17.43 14.69
N SER A 381 -9.72 16.15 14.39
CA SER A 381 -10.64 15.27 15.11
C SER A 381 -10.25 15.08 16.59
N ASN A 382 -8.97 15.25 16.94
CA ASN A 382 -8.48 15.09 18.31
C ASN A 382 -7.27 15.99 18.57
N LEU A 383 -7.52 17.23 18.94
CA LEU A 383 -6.48 18.21 19.24
C LEU A 383 -5.63 17.88 20.49
N VAL A 384 -6.03 16.91 21.31
CA VAL A 384 -5.28 16.48 22.49
C VAL A 384 -4.10 15.60 22.08
N LYS A 385 -4.23 14.81 20.99
CA LYS A 385 -3.18 13.93 20.52
C LYS A 385 -2.23 14.65 19.55
N VAL A 386 -0.95 14.24 19.57
CA VAL A 386 0.07 14.70 18.63
C VAL A 386 0.55 13.51 17.79
N ASN A 387 0.72 13.75 16.50
CA ASN A 387 1.31 12.77 15.60
C ASN A 387 2.83 12.82 15.67
N MET A 388 3.49 11.66 15.60
CA MET A 388 4.93 11.60 15.35
C MET A 388 5.22 11.96 13.90
N ASN A 389 6.38 12.58 13.64
CA ASN A 389 6.82 12.87 12.28
C ASN A 389 7.31 11.64 11.52
N TYR A 390 7.49 10.52 12.22
CA TYR A 390 7.89 9.25 11.67
C TYR A 390 6.67 8.34 11.45
N ASN A 391 6.46 7.93 10.22
CA ASN A 391 5.49 6.91 9.85
C ASN A 391 6.21 5.59 9.69
N ILE A 392 5.88 4.62 10.53
CA ILE A 392 6.53 3.30 10.56
C ILE A 392 5.44 2.23 10.46
N CYS A 393 5.74 1.16 9.72
CA CYS A 393 4.85 0.01 9.64
C CYS A 393 5.66 -1.29 9.51
N ALA A 394 5.28 -2.29 10.32
CA ALA A 394 5.79 -3.65 10.24
C ALA A 394 4.60 -4.62 10.20
N PRO A 395 4.12 -5.03 9.01
CA PRO A 395 2.86 -5.75 8.86
C PRO A 395 2.81 -7.11 9.56
N LYS A 396 3.97 -7.70 9.80
CA LYS A 396 4.09 -8.95 10.56
C LYS A 396 5.00 -8.73 11.77
N MET A 397 4.41 -8.18 12.81
CA MET A 397 5.05 -8.03 14.08
C MET A 397 4.30 -8.82 15.17
N TYR A 398 5.03 -9.51 16.01
CA TYR A 398 4.49 -10.21 17.17
C TYR A 398 5.41 -9.98 18.38
N LYS A 399 4.87 -9.37 19.42
CA LYS A 399 5.61 -9.02 20.65
C LYS A 399 6.95 -8.33 20.36
N GLY A 400 6.92 -7.31 19.50
CA GLY A 400 8.10 -6.55 19.10
C GLY A 400 9.09 -7.27 18.17
N ARG A 401 8.81 -8.52 17.76
CA ARG A 401 9.60 -9.24 16.77
C ARG A 401 9.02 -9.04 15.39
N ILE A 402 9.85 -8.56 14.50
CA ILE A 402 9.50 -8.31 13.10
C ILE A 402 9.89 -9.51 12.26
N GLU A 403 8.98 -9.99 11.45
CA GLU A 403 9.19 -11.09 10.51
C GLU A 403 9.19 -10.55 9.08
N SER A 404 10.25 -10.85 8.32
CA SER A 404 10.39 -10.46 6.92
C SER A 404 10.21 -11.65 5.98
N LEU A 405 9.90 -11.35 4.71
CA LEU A 405 9.82 -12.36 3.67
C LEU A 405 11.20 -13.03 3.46
N VAL A 406 12.26 -12.22 3.40
CA VAL A 406 13.64 -12.73 3.25
C VAL A 406 14.03 -13.58 4.44
N GLY A 407 13.66 -13.18 5.66
CA GLY A 407 13.97 -13.94 6.87
C GLY A 407 13.47 -15.39 6.84
N ARG A 408 12.31 -15.62 6.19
CA ARG A 408 11.76 -16.98 6.00
C ARG A 408 12.54 -17.80 4.99
N MET A 409 13.21 -17.14 4.06
CA MET A 409 13.95 -17.81 2.97
C MET A 409 15.39 -18.14 3.34
N THR A 410 15.99 -17.47 4.33
CA THR A 410 17.42 -17.58 4.63
C THR A 410 17.89 -19.01 4.86
N GLY A 411 17.16 -19.78 5.68
CA GLY A 411 17.52 -21.18 5.97
C GLY A 411 17.50 -22.07 4.73
N PHE A 412 16.51 -21.90 3.86
CA PHE A 412 16.43 -22.67 2.62
C PHE A 412 17.52 -22.25 1.62
N ALA A 413 17.83 -20.95 1.55
CA ALA A 413 18.93 -20.45 0.72
C ALA A 413 20.28 -21.05 1.16
N ASP A 414 20.49 -21.18 2.47
CA ASP A 414 21.69 -21.83 3.01
C ASP A 414 21.79 -23.32 2.60
N MET A 415 20.67 -24.04 2.71
CA MET A 415 20.62 -25.45 2.30
C MET A 415 20.80 -25.61 0.79
N ILE A 416 20.27 -24.70 -0.01
CA ILE A 416 20.48 -24.66 -1.46
C ILE A 416 21.97 -24.43 -1.76
N GLN A 417 22.60 -23.46 -1.09
CA GLN A 417 24.01 -23.16 -1.26
C GLN A 417 24.89 -24.35 -0.86
N LEU A 418 24.62 -24.99 0.27
CA LEU A 418 25.35 -26.21 0.69
C LEU A 418 25.16 -27.34 -0.31
N THR A 419 23.94 -27.54 -0.81
CA THR A 419 23.65 -28.55 -1.83
C THR A 419 24.43 -28.28 -3.12
N HIS A 420 24.50 -27.00 -3.52
CA HIS A 420 25.26 -26.56 -4.68
C HIS A 420 26.76 -26.80 -4.52
N LEU A 421 27.33 -26.48 -3.35
CA LEU A 421 28.74 -26.77 -3.04
C LEU A 421 29.03 -28.28 -3.02
N LYS A 422 28.14 -29.09 -2.44
CA LYS A 422 28.24 -30.55 -2.47
C LYS A 422 28.14 -31.11 -3.91
N LEU A 423 27.29 -30.50 -4.75
CA LEU A 423 27.18 -30.85 -6.16
C LEU A 423 28.49 -30.54 -6.89
N GLN A 424 29.10 -29.37 -6.67
CA GLN A 424 30.42 -29.03 -7.22
C GLN A 424 31.49 -30.03 -6.74
N GLN A 425 31.45 -30.40 -5.47
CA GLN A 425 32.36 -31.37 -4.89
C GLN A 425 32.21 -32.76 -5.54
N VAL A 426 31.00 -33.22 -5.82
CA VAL A 426 30.75 -34.47 -6.54
C VAL A 426 31.24 -34.34 -7.97
N LEU A 427 30.92 -33.26 -8.68
CA LEU A 427 31.37 -33.00 -10.05
C LEU A 427 32.88 -32.96 -10.17
N SER A 428 33.58 -32.34 -9.21
CA SER A 428 35.04 -32.29 -9.20
C SER A 428 35.71 -33.67 -8.99
N ARG A 429 34.95 -34.60 -8.41
CA ARG A 429 35.40 -35.99 -8.16
C ARG A 429 34.93 -36.98 -9.23
N ILE A 430 34.04 -36.56 -10.12
CA ILE A 430 33.66 -37.40 -11.28
C ILE A 430 34.85 -37.36 -12.25
N VAL A 431 35.72 -38.27 -12.06
CA VAL A 431 36.77 -38.57 -13.05
C VAL A 431 36.10 -39.42 -14.13
N PRO A 432 36.40 -39.23 -15.41
CA PRO A 432 36.01 -40.20 -16.43
C PRO A 432 36.36 -41.60 -15.95
N ASP A 433 35.52 -42.58 -16.29
CA ASP A 433 35.74 -43.96 -15.89
C ASP A 433 37.21 -44.35 -16.15
N GLY A 434 37.88 -44.59 -15.08
CA GLY A 434 39.33 -44.95 -15.12
C GLY A 434 39.49 -46.43 -15.17
N VAL A 435 40.69 -46.85 -15.57
CA VAL A 435 41.08 -48.26 -15.52
C VAL A 435 42.18 -48.41 -14.52
N PHE A 436 42.09 -49.47 -13.70
CA PHE A 436 43.21 -49.93 -12.92
C PHE A 436 43.97 -50.87 -13.79
N LEU A 437 45.25 -50.59 -14.03
CA LEU A 437 46.17 -51.40 -14.82
C LEU A 437 47.17 -52.07 -13.91
N ASP A 438 47.09 -53.33 -13.91
CA ASP A 438 48.18 -54.13 -13.37
C ASP A 438 49.26 -54.27 -14.45
N VAL A 439 50.36 -53.52 -14.32
CA VAL A 439 51.42 -53.42 -15.31
C VAL A 439 52.15 -54.74 -15.39
N ASP A 440 52.33 -55.38 -14.29
CA ASP A 440 53.03 -56.68 -14.23
C ASP A 440 52.16 -57.81 -14.81
N GLY A 441 50.89 -57.83 -14.43
CA GLY A 441 49.94 -58.78 -14.99
C GLY A 441 49.67 -58.60 -16.49
N LEU A 442 49.74 -57.35 -16.99
CA LEU A 442 49.65 -57.07 -18.43
C LEU A 442 50.90 -57.55 -19.18
N ALA A 443 52.04 -57.39 -18.60
CA ALA A 443 53.31 -57.89 -19.16
C ALA A 443 53.43 -59.46 -19.20
N GLU A 444 52.67 -60.14 -18.36
CA GLU A 444 52.56 -61.60 -18.32
C GLU A 444 51.55 -62.17 -19.32
N VAL A 445 50.66 -61.34 -19.94
CA VAL A 445 49.65 -61.83 -20.92
C VAL A 445 50.30 -62.17 -22.23
N ASP A 446 50.35 -63.50 -22.62
CA ASP A 446 50.81 -63.97 -23.88
C ASP A 446 49.86 -63.72 -25.03
N LEU A 447 50.27 -63.02 -26.10
CA LEU A 447 49.58 -62.85 -27.34
C LEU A 447 49.39 -64.05 -28.21
N GLY A 448 50.00 -65.13 -27.83
CA GLY A 448 49.95 -66.39 -28.52
C GLY A 448 51.03 -66.63 -29.57
N ASN A 449 51.95 -65.67 -29.67
CA ASN A 449 53.15 -65.73 -30.51
C ASN A 449 54.45 -65.89 -29.72
N GLY A 450 54.35 -66.15 -28.40
CA GLY A 450 55.51 -66.14 -27.49
C GLY A 450 55.98 -64.71 -27.18
N THR A 451 55.28 -63.75 -27.54
CA THR A 451 55.55 -62.36 -27.19
C THR A 451 54.43 -61.79 -26.23
N ASN A 452 54.90 -61.16 -25.16
CA ASN A 452 54.00 -60.56 -24.19
C ASN A 452 53.53 -59.14 -24.63
N TYR A 453 52.39 -58.70 -24.11
CA TYR A 453 51.91 -57.34 -24.35
C TYR A 453 52.91 -56.31 -23.82
N ASN A 454 53.20 -55.33 -24.63
CA ASN A 454 53.67 -54.04 -24.11
C ASN A 454 52.55 -53.35 -23.40
N PRO A 455 52.65 -53.04 -22.09
CA PRO A 455 51.53 -52.34 -21.34
C PRO A 455 51.07 -51.07 -22.01
N ALA A 456 51.95 -50.31 -22.66
CA ALA A 456 51.56 -49.04 -23.34
C ALA A 456 50.72 -49.30 -24.61
N GLU A 457 51.02 -50.40 -25.35
CA GLU A 457 50.25 -50.78 -26.54
C GLU A 457 48.88 -51.33 -26.16
N ALA A 458 48.78 -52.10 -25.10
CA ALA A 458 47.52 -52.59 -24.56
C ALA A 458 46.60 -51.45 -24.09
N LEU A 459 47.18 -50.45 -23.45
CA LEU A 459 46.47 -49.26 -23.01
C LEU A 459 45.96 -48.47 -24.24
N ASN A 460 46.79 -48.25 -25.24
CA ASN A 460 46.36 -47.55 -26.46
C ASN A 460 45.27 -48.34 -27.20
N MET A 461 45.36 -49.67 -27.27
CA MET A 461 44.34 -50.53 -27.85
C MET A 461 43.01 -50.42 -27.06
N TYR A 462 43.06 -50.43 -25.73
CA TYR A 462 41.86 -50.20 -24.89
C TYR A 462 41.19 -48.85 -25.16
N PHE A 463 41.96 -47.78 -25.20
CA PHE A 463 41.36 -46.44 -25.47
C PHE A 463 40.87 -46.31 -26.91
N GLN A 464 41.39 -47.04 -27.88
CA GLN A 464 40.94 -46.98 -29.26
C GLN A 464 39.74 -47.88 -29.56
N THR A 465 39.72 -49.09 -28.99
CA THR A 465 38.74 -50.12 -29.32
C THR A 465 37.79 -50.49 -28.16
N GLY A 466 38.12 -50.03 -26.94
CA GLY A 466 37.37 -50.40 -25.73
C GLY A 466 37.61 -51.86 -25.28
N SER A 467 38.51 -52.53 -25.90
CA SER A 467 38.77 -53.95 -25.59
C SER A 467 40.26 -54.31 -25.66
N ILE A 468 40.61 -55.26 -24.89
CA ILE A 468 41.92 -55.90 -24.97
C ILE A 468 41.72 -57.38 -25.33
N LEU A 469 42.46 -57.87 -26.36
CA LEU A 469 42.39 -59.21 -26.80
C LEU A 469 43.59 -60.01 -26.16
N GLY A 470 43.25 -61.03 -25.40
CA GLY A 470 44.26 -61.92 -24.83
C GLY A 470 43.86 -63.39 -24.94
N ARG A 471 44.78 -64.27 -24.83
CA ARG A 471 44.50 -65.72 -24.84
C ARG A 471 44.33 -66.26 -23.44
N SER A 472 43.38 -67.17 -23.24
CA SER A 472 43.13 -67.85 -21.99
C SER A 472 44.15 -68.95 -21.66
N MET A 473 44.85 -69.38 -22.67
CA MET A 473 45.96 -70.44 -22.54
C MET A 473 47.20 -69.95 -23.19
N THR A 474 48.33 -70.27 -22.57
CA THR A 474 49.71 -70.10 -23.12
C THR A 474 49.96 -71.07 -24.25
N GLN A 475 51.02 -70.84 -25.03
CA GLN A 475 51.40 -71.68 -26.15
C GLN A 475 51.76 -73.11 -25.71
N ASP A 476 52.18 -73.26 -24.51
CA ASP A 476 52.54 -74.54 -23.89
C ASP A 476 51.36 -75.33 -23.27
N GLY A 477 50.13 -74.85 -23.44
CA GLY A 477 48.89 -75.49 -22.93
C GLY A 477 48.55 -75.20 -21.47
N GLY A 478 49.31 -74.37 -20.83
CA GLY A 478 48.99 -73.88 -19.47
C GLY A 478 47.96 -72.77 -19.43
N ALA A 479 47.34 -72.55 -18.26
CA ALA A 479 46.47 -71.39 -18.12
C ALA A 479 47.31 -70.09 -18.09
N ASN A 480 46.85 -69.06 -18.80
CA ASN A 480 47.50 -67.76 -18.82
C ASN A 480 47.50 -67.14 -17.41
N PRO A 481 48.65 -66.78 -16.84
CA PRO A 481 48.71 -66.27 -15.46
C PRO A 481 48.03 -64.93 -15.22
N GLY A 482 47.82 -64.14 -16.25
CA GLY A 482 47.16 -62.84 -16.17
C GLY A 482 45.68 -62.98 -15.78
N LYS A 483 45.35 -62.66 -14.57
CA LYS A 483 43.92 -62.78 -14.05
C LYS A 483 43.11 -61.62 -14.46
N VAL A 484 42.96 -60.72 -14.87
CA VAL A 484 42.20 -59.53 -15.15
C VAL A 484 43.14 -58.33 -15.07
N PRO A 485 44.04 -58.20 -16.07
CA PRO A 485 45.07 -57.16 -16.01
C PRO A 485 44.50 -55.74 -16.11
N ILE A 486 43.25 -55.60 -16.43
CA ILE A 486 42.55 -54.33 -16.52
C ILE A 486 41.21 -54.40 -15.75
N GLN A 487 41.03 -53.58 -14.80
CA GLN A 487 39.82 -53.44 -14.05
C GLN A 487 39.26 -52.07 -14.29
N GLU A 488 38.08 -52.00 -14.83
CA GLU A 488 37.31 -50.70 -14.90
C GLU A 488 36.99 -50.25 -13.50
N LEU A 489 37.45 -49.08 -13.18
CA LEU A 489 37.00 -48.36 -12.01
C LEU A 489 35.69 -47.66 -12.37
N GLN A 490 34.58 -48.40 -12.23
CA GLN A 490 33.27 -47.81 -12.45
C GLN A 490 32.99 -46.72 -11.40
N SER A 491 32.99 -45.51 -11.84
CA SER A 491 32.57 -44.34 -11.04
C SER A 491 31.03 -44.27 -10.87
N GLY A 492 30.35 -45.40 -11.04
CA GLY A 492 28.88 -45.49 -11.09
C GLY A 492 28.10 -44.93 -9.87
N SER A 493 28.81 -44.60 -8.78
CA SER A 493 28.19 -43.93 -7.63
C SER A 493 28.05 -42.41 -7.80
N GLY A 494 28.70 -41.78 -8.79
CA GLY A 494 28.69 -40.31 -8.99
C GLY A 494 27.38 -39.82 -9.58
N SER A 495 26.81 -40.49 -10.57
CA SER A 495 25.58 -40.08 -11.23
C SER A 495 24.37 -40.15 -10.30
N GLY A 496 24.25 -41.23 -9.51
CA GLY A 496 23.17 -41.36 -8.52
C GLY A 496 23.24 -40.31 -7.42
N LYS A 497 24.44 -40.00 -6.92
CA LYS A 497 24.63 -38.90 -5.93
C LYS A 497 24.30 -37.55 -6.53
N MET A 498 24.72 -37.29 -7.76
CA MET A 498 24.43 -36.06 -8.47
C MET A 498 22.90 -35.88 -8.66
N GLN A 499 22.20 -36.91 -9.10
CA GLN A 499 20.75 -36.88 -9.26
C GLN A 499 20.03 -36.65 -7.93
N SER A 500 20.47 -37.31 -6.85
CA SER A 500 19.93 -37.08 -5.50
C SER A 500 20.14 -35.63 -5.03
N LEU A 501 21.33 -35.05 -5.28
CA LEU A 501 21.59 -33.64 -4.93
C LEU A 501 20.76 -32.65 -5.76
N ILE A 502 20.56 -32.94 -7.05
CA ILE A 502 19.66 -32.12 -7.90
C ILE A 502 18.21 -32.16 -7.38
N GLN A 503 17.72 -33.36 -7.02
CA GLN A 503 16.42 -33.51 -6.40
C GLN A 503 16.32 -32.78 -5.06
N THR A 504 17.36 -32.82 -4.24
CA THR A 504 17.44 -32.07 -2.98
C THR A 504 17.44 -30.55 -3.22
N TYR A 505 18.18 -30.09 -4.23
CA TYR A 505 18.15 -28.68 -4.63
C TYR A 505 16.75 -28.24 -5.04
N GLN A 506 16.06 -29.01 -5.88
CA GLN A 506 14.70 -28.74 -6.31
C GLN A 506 13.70 -28.77 -5.15
N TYR A 507 13.88 -29.72 -4.22
CA TYR A 507 13.09 -29.79 -2.99
C TYR A 507 13.18 -28.51 -2.15
N TYR A 508 14.40 -28.03 -1.88
CA TYR A 508 14.57 -26.79 -1.12
C TYR A 508 14.06 -25.56 -1.87
N LEU A 509 14.18 -25.51 -3.19
CA LEU A 509 13.60 -24.44 -4.00
C LEU A 509 12.07 -24.46 -3.92
N GLN A 510 11.47 -25.65 -3.98
CA GLN A 510 10.03 -25.81 -3.82
C GLN A 510 9.58 -25.41 -2.40
N MET A 511 10.27 -25.85 -1.37
CA MET A 511 10.00 -25.43 0.01
C MET A 511 10.09 -23.92 0.20
N MET A 512 11.03 -23.26 -0.45
CA MET A 512 11.14 -21.80 -0.45
C MET A 512 9.90 -21.15 -1.07
N ARG A 513 9.37 -21.69 -2.17
CA ARG A 513 8.12 -21.25 -2.79
C ARG A 513 6.91 -21.47 -1.86
N ASP A 514 6.82 -22.63 -1.24
CA ASP A 514 5.71 -22.98 -0.36
C ASP A 514 5.67 -22.08 0.88
N VAL A 515 6.81 -21.81 1.51
CA VAL A 515 6.91 -20.95 2.70
C VAL A 515 6.63 -19.46 2.38
N THR A 516 7.00 -19.01 1.18
CA THR A 516 6.73 -17.63 0.75
C THR A 516 5.36 -17.46 0.12
N GLY A 517 4.74 -18.53 -0.34
CA GLY A 517 3.51 -18.51 -1.15
C GLY A 517 3.74 -17.98 -2.58
N LEU A 518 5.01 -17.86 -3.01
CA LEU A 518 5.36 -17.43 -4.35
C LEU A 518 5.49 -18.66 -5.27
N ASN A 519 4.46 -18.91 -6.05
CA ASN A 519 4.39 -20.05 -6.94
C ASN A 519 5.06 -19.81 -8.30
N GLU A 520 5.20 -20.86 -9.10
CA GLU A 520 5.84 -20.84 -10.42
C GLU A 520 5.16 -19.88 -11.41
N ALA A 521 3.86 -19.74 -11.33
CA ALA A 521 3.10 -18.83 -12.19
C ALA A 521 3.50 -17.37 -11.99
N ARG A 522 3.92 -16.99 -10.76
CA ARG A 522 4.33 -15.63 -10.43
C ARG A 522 5.84 -15.42 -10.60
N ASP A 523 6.64 -16.47 -10.44
CA ASP A 523 8.10 -16.37 -10.52
C ASP A 523 8.64 -16.37 -11.96
N GLY A 524 7.75 -16.46 -12.97
CA GLY A 524 8.10 -16.47 -14.39
C GLY A 524 8.69 -17.80 -14.87
N SER A 525 8.65 -18.85 -14.04
CA SER A 525 8.97 -20.21 -14.47
C SER A 525 7.86 -20.67 -15.42
N LEU A 526 8.25 -21.35 -16.51
CA LEU A 526 7.26 -21.88 -17.45
C LEU A 526 6.40 -22.93 -16.71
N PRO A 527 5.09 -22.65 -16.53
CA PRO A 527 4.22 -23.66 -15.96
C PRO A 527 4.12 -24.84 -16.91
N ASP A 528 3.78 -26.00 -16.36
CA ASP A 528 3.59 -27.22 -17.12
C ASP A 528 2.68 -26.96 -18.33
N LYS A 529 3.15 -27.34 -19.53
CA LYS A 529 2.44 -27.10 -20.80
C LYS A 529 1.01 -27.67 -20.83
N GLN A 530 0.71 -28.58 -19.92
CA GLN A 530 -0.60 -29.22 -19.77
C GLN A 530 -1.54 -28.51 -18.76
N SER A 531 -1.06 -27.51 -18.03
CA SER A 531 -1.92 -26.85 -17.04
C SER A 531 -2.90 -25.89 -17.71
N LEU A 532 -4.16 -25.97 -17.31
CA LEU A 532 -5.23 -25.10 -17.79
C LEU A 532 -4.96 -23.63 -17.42
N VAL A 533 -5.15 -22.72 -18.36
CA VAL A 533 -4.94 -21.27 -18.17
C VAL A 533 -5.71 -20.74 -16.96
N GLY A 534 -6.89 -21.28 -16.68
CA GLY A 534 -7.69 -20.92 -15.50
C GLY A 534 -7.02 -21.30 -14.18
N LEU A 535 -6.36 -22.46 -14.10
CA LEU A 535 -5.61 -22.88 -12.90
C LEU A 535 -4.38 -22.02 -12.69
N GLN A 536 -3.70 -21.61 -13.76
CA GLN A 536 -2.54 -20.71 -13.67
C GLN A 536 -2.94 -19.32 -13.16
N LYS A 537 -4.06 -18.77 -13.64
CA LYS A 537 -4.60 -17.50 -13.12
C LYS A 537 -5.00 -17.58 -11.67
N LEU A 538 -5.66 -18.68 -11.27
CA LEU A 538 -6.05 -18.90 -9.87
C LEU A 538 -4.81 -19.07 -8.97
N ALA A 539 -3.77 -19.75 -9.45
CA ALA A 539 -2.51 -19.90 -8.73
C ALA A 539 -1.79 -18.56 -8.56
N ALA A 540 -1.76 -17.70 -9.61
CA ALA A 540 -1.20 -16.36 -9.53
C ALA A 540 -2.00 -15.47 -8.54
N ALA A 541 -3.33 -15.52 -8.56
CA ALA A 541 -4.19 -14.79 -7.64
C ALA A 541 -3.95 -15.21 -6.18
N ASN A 542 -3.84 -16.52 -5.91
CA ASN A 542 -3.52 -17.04 -4.57
C ASN A 542 -2.13 -16.59 -4.10
N SER A 543 -1.15 -16.56 -4.99
CA SER A 543 0.19 -16.06 -4.67
C SER A 543 0.21 -14.56 -4.38
N ASN A 544 -0.63 -13.76 -5.05
CA ASN A 544 -0.81 -12.35 -4.73
C ASN A 544 -1.40 -12.16 -3.32
N THR A 545 -2.29 -13.06 -2.89
CA THR A 545 -2.86 -13.04 -1.55
C THR A 545 -1.81 -13.28 -0.46
N ALA A 546 -0.82 -14.13 -0.70
CA ALA A 546 0.26 -14.41 0.26
C ALA A 546 1.09 -13.16 0.62
N THR A 547 1.29 -12.23 -0.33
CA THR A 547 2.05 -10.99 -0.14
C THR A 547 1.17 -9.74 0.08
N LYS A 548 -0.15 -9.92 0.19
CA LYS A 548 -1.11 -8.81 0.33
C LYS A 548 -0.81 -7.91 1.53
N HIS A 549 -0.37 -8.48 2.65
CA HIS A 549 -0.03 -7.72 3.86
C HIS A 549 1.12 -6.73 3.63
N ILE A 550 2.10 -7.05 2.78
CA ILE A 550 3.22 -6.15 2.44
C ILE A 550 2.70 -4.97 1.60
N MET A 551 1.85 -5.27 0.61
CA MET A 551 1.22 -4.23 -0.19
C MET A 551 0.31 -3.31 0.65
N GLN A 552 -0.45 -3.88 1.58
CA GLN A 552 -1.27 -3.10 2.51
C GLN A 552 -0.41 -2.20 3.40
N ALA A 553 0.76 -2.66 3.84
CA ALA A 553 1.70 -1.84 4.59
C ALA A 553 2.27 -0.68 3.76
N MET A 554 2.60 -0.92 2.49
CA MET A 554 3.04 0.14 1.57
C MET A 554 1.95 1.21 1.38
N LEU A 555 0.71 0.77 1.14
CA LEU A 555 -0.43 1.69 0.99
C LEU A 555 -0.70 2.45 2.30
N TYR A 556 -0.64 1.78 3.44
CA TYR A 556 -0.80 2.42 4.75
C TYR A 556 0.24 3.52 4.98
N LEU A 557 1.53 3.24 4.72
CA LEU A 557 2.59 4.25 4.82
C LEU A 557 2.34 5.43 3.88
N THR A 558 1.86 5.16 2.65
CA THR A 558 1.52 6.21 1.69
C THR A 558 0.35 7.06 2.18
N VAL A 559 -0.74 6.45 2.66
CA VAL A 559 -1.89 7.18 3.22
C VAL A 559 -1.45 8.04 4.40
N LYS A 560 -0.70 7.47 5.35
CA LYS A 560 -0.20 8.21 6.51
C LYS A 560 0.73 9.36 6.13
N THR A 561 1.54 9.19 5.10
CA THR A 561 2.37 10.27 4.57
C THR A 561 1.51 11.38 3.97
N CYS A 562 0.48 11.04 3.19
CA CYS A 562 -0.46 12.01 2.63
C CYS A 562 -1.28 12.73 3.72
N GLU A 563 -1.74 12.02 4.75
CA GLU A 563 -2.42 12.63 5.91
C GLU A 563 -1.51 13.64 6.63
N ASN A 564 -0.24 13.30 6.84
CA ASN A 564 0.72 14.21 7.45
C ASN A 564 1.06 15.40 6.54
N ILE A 565 1.07 15.22 5.22
CA ILE A 565 1.24 16.32 4.26
C ILE A 565 0.03 17.26 4.35
N SER A 566 -1.19 16.73 4.34
CA SER A 566 -2.42 17.51 4.46
C SER A 566 -2.41 18.42 5.68
N LEU A 567 -2.07 17.88 6.84
CA LEU A 567 -1.93 18.66 8.08
C LEU A 567 -0.85 19.76 7.98
N ARG A 568 0.20 19.53 7.17
CA ARG A 568 1.31 20.48 6.98
C ARG A 568 1.09 21.47 5.85
N VAL A 569 0.16 21.23 4.95
CA VAL A 569 -0.23 22.19 3.90
C VAL A 569 -0.75 23.48 4.54
N SER A 570 -1.50 23.38 5.63
CA SER A 570 -1.94 24.54 6.40
C SER A 570 -0.78 25.35 6.96
N ASP A 571 0.27 24.69 7.50
CA ASP A 571 1.50 25.33 7.97
C ASP A 571 2.24 26.02 6.82
N ALA A 572 2.32 25.35 5.66
CA ALA A 572 2.98 25.93 4.46
C ALA A 572 2.26 27.18 3.95
N LEU A 573 0.95 27.29 4.15
CA LEU A 573 0.17 28.46 3.75
C LEU A 573 0.32 29.64 4.73
N GLU A 574 0.73 29.41 5.96
CA GLU A 574 0.93 30.47 6.95
C GLU A 574 2.12 31.39 6.58
N PHE A 575 3.21 30.82 6.04
CA PHE A 575 4.42 31.55 5.73
C PHE A 575 4.46 32.05 4.27
N PRO A 576 4.86 33.33 4.00
CA PRO A 576 4.78 33.92 2.66
C PRO A 576 5.57 33.17 1.60
N LEU A 577 6.79 32.72 1.92
CA LEU A 577 7.70 32.03 0.97
C LEU A 577 7.14 30.69 0.52
N THR A 578 6.75 29.86 1.47
CA THR A 578 6.18 28.53 1.19
C THR A 578 4.80 28.62 0.55
N ARG A 579 4.04 29.66 0.90
CA ARG A 579 2.73 30.00 0.30
C ARG A 579 2.86 30.33 -1.18
N GLU A 580 3.80 31.20 -1.56
CA GLU A 580 4.02 31.55 -2.97
C GLU A 580 4.50 30.35 -3.79
N ALA A 581 5.38 29.53 -3.23
CA ALA A 581 5.82 28.29 -3.86
C ALA A 581 4.64 27.33 -4.09
N LEU A 582 3.80 27.12 -3.09
CA LEU A 582 2.64 26.25 -3.19
C LEU A 582 1.61 26.80 -4.18
N LYS A 583 1.33 28.13 -4.15
CA LYS A 583 0.41 28.78 -5.10
C LYS A 583 0.90 28.67 -6.55
N SER A 584 2.18 28.82 -6.80
CA SER A 584 2.73 28.72 -8.15
C SER A 584 2.67 27.29 -8.70
N SER A 585 2.61 26.28 -7.83
CA SER A 585 2.51 24.87 -8.21
C SER A 585 1.07 24.42 -8.52
N ILE A 586 0.07 25.10 -7.98
CA ILE A 586 -1.35 24.80 -8.22
C ILE A 586 -1.77 25.43 -9.55
N THR A 587 -2.37 24.65 -10.41
CA THR A 587 -2.78 25.05 -11.76
C THR A 587 -3.80 26.21 -11.72
N SER A 588 -3.69 27.15 -12.65
CA SER A 588 -4.49 28.38 -12.72
C SER A 588 -6.02 28.19 -12.80
N TYR A 589 -6.49 26.96 -13.00
CA TYR A 589 -7.91 26.62 -13.00
C TYR A 589 -8.59 26.78 -11.62
N ASN A 590 -7.80 26.74 -10.56
CA ASN A 590 -8.31 26.76 -9.18
C ASN A 590 -8.07 28.09 -8.47
N VAL A 591 -8.09 29.20 -9.21
CA VAL A 591 -7.89 30.55 -8.64
C VAL A 591 -8.92 30.89 -7.56
N GLY A 592 -10.17 30.40 -7.70
CA GLY A 592 -11.20 30.58 -6.67
C GLY A 592 -10.92 29.79 -5.39
N THR A 593 -10.22 28.65 -5.50
CA THR A 593 -9.85 27.81 -4.36
C THR A 593 -8.64 28.34 -3.60
N LEU A 594 -7.83 29.20 -4.21
CA LEU A 594 -6.69 29.83 -3.52
C LEU A 594 -7.13 30.73 -2.35
N GLU A 595 -8.33 31.31 -2.41
CA GLU A 595 -8.91 32.06 -1.30
C GLU A 595 -9.42 31.10 -0.21
N ASP A 596 -10.02 29.98 -0.60
CA ASP A 596 -10.48 28.95 0.32
C ASP A 596 -9.31 28.23 1.01
N MET A 597 -8.15 28.16 0.36
CA MET A 597 -6.93 27.54 0.94
C MET A 597 -6.42 28.28 2.19
N TYR A 598 -6.68 29.56 2.35
CA TYR A 598 -6.31 30.29 3.57
C TYR A 598 -7.05 29.77 4.83
N HIS A 599 -8.12 29.06 4.61
CA HIS A 599 -8.95 28.49 5.67
C HIS A 599 -8.83 26.94 5.75
N LEU A 600 -7.82 26.35 5.07
CA LEU A 600 -7.60 24.90 5.09
C LEU A 600 -7.41 24.34 6.50
N ASN A 601 -6.87 25.14 7.41
CA ASN A 601 -6.75 24.78 8.81
C ASN A 601 -8.10 24.56 9.53
N LEU A 602 -9.22 24.96 8.92
CA LEU A 602 -10.56 24.75 9.44
C LEU A 602 -11.21 23.45 8.93
N PHE A 603 -10.59 22.79 7.95
CA PHE A 603 -11.15 21.62 7.30
C PHE A 603 -10.39 20.35 7.67
N ASP A 604 -11.14 19.31 8.01
CA ASP A 604 -10.60 17.96 8.27
C ASP A 604 -10.74 17.12 6.99
N PHE A 605 -9.62 16.65 6.44
CA PHE A 605 -9.62 15.88 5.21
C PHE A 605 -9.41 14.39 5.50
N GLY A 606 -10.35 13.57 5.02
CA GLY A 606 -10.13 12.12 4.91
C GLY A 606 -9.41 11.80 3.60
N ILE A 607 -8.22 11.21 3.69
CA ILE A 607 -7.41 10.87 2.53
C ILE A 607 -7.56 9.39 2.20
N PHE A 608 -7.83 9.09 0.93
CA PHE A 608 -8.04 7.75 0.42
C PHE A 608 -7.17 7.52 -0.82
N LEU A 609 -6.66 6.30 -0.95
CA LEU A 609 -5.99 5.86 -2.16
C LEU A 609 -6.97 5.05 -3.01
N GLU A 610 -7.27 5.55 -4.19
CA GLU A 610 -8.03 4.82 -5.19
C GLU A 610 -7.07 4.00 -6.05
N LEU A 611 -7.13 2.67 -5.92
CA LEU A 611 -6.29 1.76 -6.68
C LEU A 611 -6.83 1.61 -8.09
N GLU A 612 -5.95 1.64 -9.08
CA GLU A 612 -6.32 1.26 -10.43
C GLU A 612 -6.76 -0.21 -10.49
N PRO A 613 -7.83 -0.50 -11.23
CA PRO A 613 -8.30 -1.87 -11.40
C PRO A 613 -7.29 -2.73 -12.18
N ASP A 614 -7.27 -4.02 -11.88
CA ASP A 614 -6.42 -4.98 -12.57
C ASP A 614 -6.76 -5.06 -14.08
N GLU A 615 -5.76 -5.32 -14.93
CA GLU A 615 -5.94 -5.37 -16.41
C GLU A 615 -7.04 -6.33 -16.86
N GLU A 616 -7.24 -7.44 -16.15
CA GLU A 616 -8.31 -8.39 -16.43
C GLU A 616 -9.70 -7.78 -16.21
N GLN A 617 -9.85 -7.00 -15.16
CA GLN A 617 -11.09 -6.30 -14.86
C GLN A 617 -11.34 -5.15 -15.84
N LYS A 618 -10.28 -4.45 -16.27
CA LYS A 618 -10.35 -3.44 -17.35
C LYS A 618 -10.77 -4.11 -18.68
N ALA A 619 -10.22 -5.27 -18.97
CA ALA A 619 -10.58 -6.02 -20.18
C ALA A 619 -12.04 -6.51 -20.16
N GLN A 620 -12.56 -6.94 -19.00
CA GLN A 620 -13.97 -7.31 -18.84
C GLN A 620 -14.90 -6.10 -19.03
N LEU A 621 -14.55 -4.95 -18.44
CA LEU A 621 -15.29 -3.71 -18.64
C LEU A 621 -15.28 -3.32 -20.13
N GLU A 622 -14.13 -3.38 -20.78
CA GLU A 622 -13.99 -3.06 -22.20
C GLU A 622 -14.83 -4.00 -23.09
N GLN A 623 -14.88 -5.29 -22.79
CA GLN A 623 -15.77 -6.23 -23.48
C GLN A 623 -17.24 -5.83 -23.32
N ASN A 624 -17.65 -5.46 -22.08
CA ASN A 624 -19.01 -5.01 -21.81
C ASN A 624 -19.35 -3.72 -22.57
N ILE A 625 -18.42 -2.77 -22.64
CA ILE A 625 -18.53 -1.53 -23.40
C ILE A 625 -18.68 -1.84 -24.89
N GLN A 626 -17.83 -2.71 -25.45
CA GLN A 626 -17.90 -3.09 -26.88
C GLN A 626 -19.21 -3.78 -27.23
N ILE A 627 -19.71 -4.64 -26.35
CA ILE A 627 -21.02 -5.29 -26.52
C ILE A 627 -22.13 -4.24 -26.53
N ALA A 628 -22.09 -3.30 -25.56
CA ALA A 628 -23.08 -2.22 -25.46
C ALA A 628 -23.06 -1.29 -26.69
N LEU A 629 -21.87 -1.00 -27.23
CA LEU A 629 -21.66 -0.20 -28.42
C LEU A 629 -22.19 -0.90 -29.68
N LYS A 630 -21.88 -2.18 -29.83
CA LYS A 630 -22.39 -3.01 -30.94
C LYS A 630 -23.91 -3.13 -30.94
N GLN A 631 -24.52 -3.13 -29.78
CA GLN A 631 -25.98 -3.15 -29.59
C GLN A 631 -26.62 -1.75 -29.72
N ASN A 632 -25.84 -0.72 -30.06
CA ASN A 632 -26.29 0.68 -30.08
C ASN A 632 -26.95 1.14 -28.74
N SER A 633 -26.58 0.51 -27.64
CA SER A 633 -27.16 0.78 -26.32
C SER A 633 -26.50 1.95 -25.58
N ILE A 634 -25.36 2.47 -26.07
CA ILE A 634 -24.60 3.61 -25.55
C ILE A 634 -24.01 4.42 -26.70
N ASN A 635 -23.68 5.70 -26.47
CA ASN A 635 -23.01 6.57 -27.42
C ASN A 635 -21.48 6.50 -27.28
N LEU A 636 -20.75 7.02 -28.27
CA LEU A 636 -19.29 7.04 -28.24
C LEU A 636 -18.76 7.96 -27.14
N GLU A 637 -19.47 9.05 -26.85
CA GLU A 637 -19.15 10.00 -25.78
C GLU A 637 -19.23 9.31 -24.41
N ASP A 638 -20.31 8.55 -24.17
CA ASP A 638 -20.46 7.76 -22.93
C ASP A 638 -19.30 6.77 -22.72
N VAL A 639 -18.75 6.23 -23.82
CA VAL A 639 -17.59 5.31 -23.74
C VAL A 639 -16.33 6.01 -23.25
N ILE A 640 -16.11 7.25 -23.69
CA ILE A 640 -14.95 8.04 -23.26
C ILE A 640 -15.08 8.36 -21.77
N GLU A 641 -16.26 8.76 -21.32
CA GLU A 641 -16.55 9.02 -19.91
C GLU A 641 -16.38 7.75 -19.06
N ILE A 642 -16.91 6.61 -19.48
CA ILE A 642 -16.78 5.35 -18.76
C ILE A 642 -15.32 4.94 -18.60
N ARG A 643 -14.48 5.15 -19.65
CA ARG A 643 -13.06 4.84 -19.60
C ARG A 643 -12.26 5.77 -18.68
N SER A 644 -12.74 6.99 -18.46
CA SER A 644 -12.11 7.93 -17.53
C SER A 644 -12.34 7.54 -16.08
N ILE A 645 -13.41 6.76 -15.79
CA ILE A 645 -13.75 6.33 -14.44
C ILE A 645 -12.86 5.16 -14.03
N ARG A 646 -11.98 5.39 -13.07
CA ARG A 646 -11.06 4.36 -12.55
C ARG A 646 -11.75 3.30 -11.68
N ASN A 647 -12.80 3.69 -10.96
CA ASN A 647 -13.56 2.77 -10.13
C ASN A 647 -14.50 1.90 -10.97
N LEU A 648 -14.16 0.62 -11.13
CA LEU A 648 -14.92 -0.32 -11.96
C LEU A 648 -16.36 -0.52 -11.53
N LYS A 649 -16.66 -0.45 -10.24
CA LYS A 649 -18.05 -0.54 -9.76
C LYS A 649 -18.85 0.65 -10.25
N LEU A 650 -18.28 1.84 -10.12
CA LEU A 650 -18.89 3.08 -10.61
C LEU A 650 -18.99 3.09 -12.14
N ALA A 651 -17.94 2.68 -12.85
CA ALA A 651 -17.94 2.56 -14.30
C ALA A 651 -19.03 1.60 -14.81
N ASN A 652 -19.21 0.45 -14.16
CA ASN A 652 -20.28 -0.50 -14.48
C ASN A 652 -21.68 0.04 -14.13
N GLN A 653 -21.83 0.76 -13.02
CA GLN A 653 -23.09 1.42 -12.69
C GLN A 653 -23.43 2.51 -13.70
N TYR A 654 -22.45 3.32 -14.08
CA TYR A 654 -22.61 4.36 -15.08
C TYR A 654 -22.94 3.79 -16.47
N LEU A 655 -22.28 2.71 -16.89
CA LEU A 655 -22.63 1.97 -18.10
C LEU A 655 -24.08 1.49 -18.07
N LYS A 656 -24.52 0.92 -16.95
CA LYS A 656 -25.90 0.45 -16.76
C LYS A 656 -26.90 1.59 -16.84
N LEU A 657 -26.56 2.72 -16.25
CA LEU A 657 -27.37 3.93 -16.26
C LEU A 657 -27.53 4.47 -17.69
N LYS A 658 -26.42 4.70 -18.40
CA LYS A 658 -26.45 5.22 -19.78
C LYS A 658 -27.21 4.31 -20.74
N ARG A 659 -27.14 3.00 -20.54
CA ARG A 659 -27.98 2.05 -21.28
C ARG A 659 -29.47 2.27 -20.99
N LYS A 660 -29.84 2.46 -19.74
CA LYS A 660 -31.22 2.72 -19.31
C LYS A 660 -31.78 4.03 -19.89
N GLU A 661 -30.97 5.10 -19.85
CA GLU A 661 -31.31 6.39 -20.43
C GLU A 661 -31.56 6.32 -21.94
N LYS A 662 -30.64 5.69 -22.68
CA LYS A 662 -30.77 5.57 -24.11
C LYS A 662 -31.98 4.74 -24.49
N GLN A 663 -32.24 3.65 -23.79
CA GLN A 663 -33.41 2.82 -23.99
C GLN A 663 -34.72 3.62 -23.71
N ALA A 664 -34.73 4.47 -22.69
CA ALA A 664 -35.87 5.35 -22.41
C ALA A 664 -36.04 6.44 -23.47
N LYS A 665 -34.95 7.05 -23.96
CA LYS A 665 -34.96 8.02 -25.08
C LYS A 665 -35.45 7.37 -26.37
N ASP A 666 -34.98 6.18 -26.69
CA ASP A 666 -35.41 5.42 -27.91
C ASP A 666 -36.87 5.01 -27.79
N GLN A 667 -37.35 4.62 -26.61
CA GLN A 667 -38.77 4.33 -26.40
C GLN A 667 -39.65 5.57 -26.54
N LYS A 668 -39.22 6.73 -26.02
CA LYS A 668 -39.92 8.01 -26.20
C LYS A 668 -39.94 8.43 -27.66
N ALA A 669 -38.79 8.37 -28.32
CA ALA A 669 -38.70 8.68 -29.77
C ALA A 669 -39.59 7.75 -30.62
N SER A 670 -39.63 6.46 -30.27
CA SER A 670 -40.54 5.51 -30.92
C SER A 670 -42.03 5.81 -30.68
N GLN A 671 -42.38 6.21 -29.42
CA GLN A 671 -43.73 6.62 -29.07
C GLN A 671 -44.14 7.92 -29.77
N ASP A 672 -43.22 8.91 -29.79
CA ASP A 672 -43.46 10.19 -30.45
C ASP A 672 -43.55 10.03 -31.97
N ASN A 673 -42.75 9.16 -32.59
CA ASN A 673 -42.88 8.79 -34.00
C ASN A 673 -44.20 8.08 -34.28
N MET A 674 -44.64 7.15 -33.40
CA MET A 674 -45.94 6.53 -33.54
C MET A 674 -47.08 7.53 -33.35
N LYS A 675 -46.96 8.47 -32.42
CA LYS A 675 -47.98 9.56 -32.28
C LYS A 675 -47.98 10.51 -33.46
N ALA A 676 -46.78 10.88 -33.94
CA ALA A 676 -46.66 11.72 -35.15
C ALA A 676 -47.23 11.02 -36.38
N GLN A 677 -46.98 9.71 -36.51
CA GLN A 677 -47.53 8.91 -37.60
C GLN A 677 -49.07 8.72 -37.48
N ALA A 678 -49.55 8.53 -36.24
CA ALA A 678 -50.97 8.46 -35.96
C ALA A 678 -51.67 9.83 -36.20
N GLN A 679 -51.00 10.93 -35.82
CA GLN A 679 -51.50 12.31 -36.11
C GLN A 679 -51.46 12.60 -37.61
N ALA A 680 -50.42 12.27 -38.31
CA ALA A 680 -50.33 12.41 -39.77
C ALA A 680 -51.40 11.60 -40.50
N ASN A 681 -51.68 10.40 -40.01
CA ASN A 681 -52.75 9.55 -40.56
C ASN A 681 -54.16 10.11 -40.18
N ALA A 682 -54.33 10.65 -38.97
CA ALA A 682 -55.55 11.31 -38.56
C ALA A 682 -55.78 12.62 -39.33
N GLU A 683 -54.76 13.47 -39.50
CA GLU A 683 -54.85 14.66 -40.33
C GLU A 683 -55.13 14.38 -41.79
N SER A 684 -54.52 13.29 -42.33
CA SER A 684 -54.85 12.90 -43.72
C SER A 684 -56.31 12.44 -43.89
N SER A 685 -56.85 11.74 -42.87
CA SER A 685 -58.25 11.34 -42.87
C SER A 685 -59.22 12.50 -42.56
N GLU A 686 -58.82 13.42 -41.70
CA GLU A 686 -59.60 14.66 -41.45
C GLU A 686 -59.55 15.61 -42.61
N ARG A 687 -58.43 15.76 -43.32
CA ARG A 687 -58.41 16.55 -44.58
C ARG A 687 -59.28 15.96 -45.67
N ALA A 688 -59.36 14.67 -45.72
CA ALA A 688 -60.32 14.00 -46.64
C ALA A 688 -61.78 14.23 -46.22
N ALA A 689 -62.07 14.23 -44.91
CA ALA A 689 -63.41 14.47 -44.36
C ALA A 689 -63.79 15.98 -44.38
N MET A 690 -62.86 16.89 -44.17
CA MET A 690 -63.12 18.35 -44.20
C MET A 690 -63.27 18.90 -45.59
N ALA A 691 -62.64 18.30 -46.61
CA ALA A 691 -62.87 18.65 -48.01
C ALA A 691 -64.33 18.40 -48.45
N GLU A 692 -65.01 17.50 -47.78
CA GLU A 692 -66.42 17.19 -48.06
C GLU A 692 -67.40 18.05 -47.24
N LEU A 693 -67.01 18.49 -46.05
CA LEU A 693 -67.83 19.34 -45.17
C LEU A 693 -67.67 20.86 -45.42
N GLN A 694 -66.59 21.31 -45.97
CA GLN A 694 -66.30 22.70 -46.28
C GLN A 694 -67.13 23.32 -47.40
N LYS A 695 -67.87 22.48 -48.11
CA LYS A 695 -68.83 22.91 -49.16
C LYS A 695 -70.19 23.31 -48.60
N GLN A 696 -70.52 23.09 -47.34
CA GLN A 696 -71.89 23.35 -46.82
C GLN A 696 -71.99 24.34 -45.65
N GLN A 697 -70.94 24.83 -45.04
CA GLN A 697 -71.07 25.71 -43.86
C GLN A 697 -70.24 27.00 -43.88
N SER A 698 -70.03 27.57 -45.00
CA SER A 698 -69.25 28.85 -45.13
C SER A 698 -70.01 30.15 -44.91
N LEU A 699 -71.13 30.18 -44.27
CA LEU A 699 -71.85 31.51 -44.21
C LEU A 699 -72.63 31.82 -42.92
N ALA A 700 -72.56 31.14 -41.85
CA ALA A 700 -73.49 31.51 -40.72
C ALA A 700 -72.93 31.64 -39.29
N GLN A 701 -71.65 31.44 -38.96
CA GLN A 701 -71.25 31.49 -37.51
C GLN A 701 -69.92 32.15 -37.19
N THR A 702 -69.56 33.28 -37.83
CA THR A 702 -68.23 33.87 -37.60
C THR A 702 -68.34 35.10 -36.60
N THR A 703 -69.40 35.32 -35.89
CA THR A 703 -69.47 36.54 -35.09
C THR A 703 -69.88 36.38 -33.59
N LEU A 704 -70.15 35.20 -33.09
CA LEU A 704 -70.62 35.00 -31.73
C LEU A 704 -69.70 34.22 -30.79
N GLN A 705 -68.68 33.57 -31.28
CA GLN A 705 -67.79 32.69 -30.45
C GLN A 705 -66.45 33.26 -30.03
N VAL A 706 -66.08 34.45 -30.52
CA VAL A 706 -64.74 35.04 -30.17
C VAL A 706 -64.76 35.75 -28.81
N ALA A 707 -65.92 36.07 -28.24
CA ALA A 707 -66.04 36.80 -26.99
C ALA A 707 -66.14 35.92 -25.72
N GLN A 708 -66.62 34.65 -25.88
CA GLN A 708 -66.77 33.73 -24.76
C GLN A 708 -65.56 32.85 -24.48
N GLY A 709 -64.71 32.55 -25.49
CA GLY A 709 -63.56 31.73 -25.37
C GLY A 709 -62.36 32.32 -24.60
N LYS A 710 -62.28 33.68 -24.51
CA LYS A 710 -61.19 34.35 -23.82
C LYS A 710 -61.33 34.33 -22.28
N SER A 711 -62.54 34.34 -21.75
CA SER A 711 -62.77 34.37 -20.29
C SER A 711 -62.58 32.96 -19.66
N GLU A 712 -62.96 31.89 -20.38
CA GLU A 712 -62.78 30.52 -19.85
C GLU A 712 -61.34 30.03 -19.91
N PHE A 713 -60.58 30.50 -20.90
CA PHE A 713 -59.13 30.15 -21.00
C PHE A 713 -58.29 30.80 -19.89
N ASP A 714 -58.63 32.04 -19.46
CA ASP A 714 -57.90 32.71 -18.39
C ASP A 714 -58.23 32.11 -17.01
N ILE A 715 -59.47 31.67 -16.79
CA ILE A 715 -59.87 30.98 -15.54
C ILE A 715 -59.25 29.57 -15.46
N ALA A 716 -59.20 28.84 -16.58
CA ALA A 716 -58.58 27.50 -16.63
C ALA A 716 -57.05 27.59 -16.45
N ARG A 717 -56.41 28.69 -16.91
CA ARG A 717 -55.01 28.97 -16.72
C ARG A 717 -54.66 29.26 -15.27
N ILE A 718 -55.45 30.09 -14.62
CA ILE A 718 -55.28 30.44 -13.19
C ILE A 718 -55.52 29.22 -12.29
N ASN A 719 -56.51 28.39 -12.60
CA ASN A 719 -56.78 27.16 -11.84
C ASN A 719 -55.67 26.13 -12.04
N ARG A 720 -55.14 26.01 -13.24
CA ARG A 720 -54.00 25.10 -13.51
C ARG A 720 -52.71 25.58 -12.89
N GLU A 721 -52.46 26.91 -12.85
CA GLU A 721 -51.31 27.45 -12.13
C GLU A 721 -51.44 27.26 -10.61
N ALA A 722 -52.66 27.34 -10.06
CA ALA A 722 -52.92 27.05 -8.65
C ALA A 722 -52.73 25.55 -8.32
N GLU A 723 -53.23 24.66 -9.18
CA GLU A 723 -53.03 23.20 -9.01
C GLU A 723 -51.55 22.80 -9.11
N ILE A 724 -50.81 23.38 -10.07
CA ILE A 724 -49.37 23.12 -10.23
C ILE A 724 -48.60 23.68 -9.04
N LYS A 725 -48.94 24.86 -8.53
CA LYS A 725 -48.33 25.39 -7.29
C LYS A 725 -48.64 24.53 -6.08
N GLN A 726 -49.85 23.99 -5.98
CA GLN A 726 -50.25 23.10 -4.88
C GLN A 726 -49.49 21.78 -4.97
N GLN A 727 -49.39 21.21 -6.16
CA GLN A 727 -48.60 19.98 -6.40
C GLN A 727 -47.10 20.20 -6.16
N LEU A 728 -46.55 21.37 -6.50
CA LEU A 728 -45.18 21.74 -6.28
C LEU A 728 -44.87 21.92 -4.78
N MET A 729 -45.79 22.49 -4.03
CA MET A 729 -45.73 22.60 -2.56
C MET A 729 -45.84 21.23 -1.89
N GLU A 730 -46.72 20.33 -2.35
CA GLU A 730 -46.79 18.94 -1.85
C GLU A 730 -45.52 18.13 -2.19
N LEU A 731 -44.97 18.31 -3.39
CA LEU A 731 -43.72 17.71 -3.77
C LEU A 731 -42.56 18.25 -2.96
N GLN A 732 -42.45 19.58 -2.78
CA GLN A 732 -41.46 20.17 -1.88
C GLN A 732 -41.59 19.66 -0.45
N PHE A 733 -42.82 19.61 0.09
CA PHE A 733 -43.05 19.08 1.43
C PHE A 733 -42.67 17.60 1.57
N ASN A 734 -42.94 16.79 0.56
CA ASN A 734 -42.56 15.38 0.54
C ASN A 734 -41.05 15.19 0.39
N TYR A 735 -40.34 16.02 -0.41
CA TYR A 735 -38.90 16.03 -0.52
C TYR A 735 -38.22 16.52 0.77
N ASP A 736 -38.74 17.60 1.38
CA ASP A 736 -38.23 18.09 2.68
C ASP A 736 -38.43 17.04 3.79
N LYS A 737 -39.50 16.27 3.74
CA LYS A 737 -39.79 15.18 4.66
C LYS A 737 -38.80 14.01 4.42
N GLN A 738 -38.58 13.63 3.15
CA GLN A 738 -37.60 12.57 2.80
C GLN A 738 -36.16 12.99 3.11
N LEU A 739 -35.83 14.28 2.94
CA LEU A 739 -34.52 14.83 3.31
C LEU A 739 -34.30 14.80 4.82
N LYS A 740 -35.31 15.20 5.60
CA LYS A 740 -35.27 15.11 7.07
C LYS A 740 -35.19 13.65 7.55
N GLU A 741 -35.89 12.74 6.89
CA GLU A 741 -35.75 11.30 7.18
C GLU A 741 -34.37 10.74 6.82
N MET A 742 -33.76 11.22 5.71
CA MET A 742 -32.37 10.88 5.34
C MET A 742 -31.34 11.54 6.28
N GLU A 743 -31.57 12.77 6.77
CA GLU A 743 -30.72 13.39 7.79
C GLU A 743 -30.81 12.64 9.14
N LEU A 744 -32.02 12.25 9.54
CA LEU A 744 -32.23 11.43 10.74
C LEU A 744 -31.61 10.04 10.62
N GLN A 745 -31.70 9.42 9.44
CA GLN A 745 -31.01 8.16 9.15
C GLN A 745 -29.50 8.32 9.12
N ARG A 746 -28.97 9.48 8.65
CA ARG A 746 -27.52 9.79 8.68
C ARG A 746 -27.00 10.09 10.07
N LEU A 747 -27.79 10.74 10.93
CA LEU A 747 -27.43 10.96 12.33
C LEU A 747 -27.47 9.64 13.14
N GLY A 748 -28.43 8.75 12.83
CA GLY A 748 -28.48 7.39 13.39
C GLY A 748 -27.42 6.42 12.84
N THR A 749 -26.96 6.67 11.61
CA THR A 749 -25.95 5.81 10.96
C THR A 749 -24.51 6.19 11.26
N LYS A 750 -24.24 7.35 11.90
CA LYS A 750 -22.87 7.67 12.35
C LYS A 750 -22.42 6.79 13.53
N GLU A 751 -23.32 6.42 14.40
CA GLU A 751 -23.03 5.44 15.45
C GLU A 751 -23.17 4.00 14.94
N SER A 752 -24.15 3.71 14.08
CA SER A 752 -24.35 2.37 13.52
C SER A 752 -23.33 2.01 12.42
N LEU A 753 -22.76 2.99 11.66
CA LEU A 753 -21.75 2.70 10.65
C LEU A 753 -20.40 2.26 11.23
N ILE A 754 -20.14 2.55 12.50
CA ILE A 754 -18.96 2.01 13.21
C ILE A 754 -19.27 0.58 13.68
N GLU A 755 -20.49 0.30 14.12
CA GLU A 755 -20.95 -1.04 14.47
C GLU A 755 -21.28 -1.88 13.23
N ASP A 756 -21.95 -1.32 12.21
CA ASP A 756 -22.27 -2.02 10.97
C ASP A 756 -21.05 -2.36 10.11
N ARG A 757 -19.93 -1.59 10.22
CA ARG A 757 -18.67 -2.00 9.62
C ARG A 757 -18.07 -3.25 10.28
N LYS A 758 -18.28 -3.42 11.60
CA LYS A 758 -17.94 -4.68 12.29
C LYS A 758 -18.91 -5.77 11.89
N ASP A 759 -20.20 -5.49 11.90
CA ASP A 759 -21.25 -6.47 11.62
C ASP A 759 -21.35 -6.85 10.15
N THR A 760 -21.11 -5.91 9.20
CA THR A 760 -21.00 -6.26 7.77
C THR A 760 -19.73 -7.03 7.47
N ARG A 761 -18.62 -6.76 8.16
CA ARG A 761 -17.40 -7.56 8.01
C ARG A 761 -17.63 -8.99 8.52
N THR A 762 -18.27 -9.13 9.70
CA THR A 762 -18.64 -10.43 10.28
C THR A 762 -19.73 -11.13 9.44
N ARG A 763 -20.68 -10.39 8.86
CA ARG A 763 -21.69 -10.93 7.96
C ARG A 763 -21.15 -11.34 6.60
N ILE A 764 -20.21 -10.55 6.03
CA ILE A 764 -19.55 -10.90 4.77
C ILE A 764 -18.65 -12.12 4.98
N GLU A 765 -17.91 -12.19 6.09
CA GLU A 765 -17.15 -13.38 6.48
C GLU A 765 -18.06 -14.58 6.75
N GLY A 766 -19.20 -14.39 7.43
CA GLY A 766 -20.21 -15.40 7.66
C GLY A 766 -20.92 -15.87 6.38
N THR A 767 -21.20 -14.95 5.44
CA THR A 767 -21.81 -15.30 4.14
C THR A 767 -20.80 -15.98 3.22
N GLN A 768 -19.53 -15.55 3.24
CA GLN A 768 -18.47 -16.22 2.48
C GLN A 768 -18.16 -17.60 3.05
N GLN A 769 -18.17 -17.76 4.38
CA GLN A 769 -18.05 -19.09 5.00
C GLN A 769 -19.26 -19.97 4.70
N SER A 770 -20.48 -19.44 4.73
CA SER A 770 -21.67 -20.19 4.38
C SER A 770 -21.72 -20.56 2.90
N GLN A 771 -21.32 -19.66 2.01
CA GLN A 771 -21.16 -19.94 0.59
C GLN A 771 -20.04 -20.94 0.30
N MET A 772 -18.93 -20.90 1.06
CA MET A 772 -17.89 -21.93 0.97
C MET A 772 -18.35 -23.29 1.52
N ILE A 773 -19.19 -23.28 2.56
CA ILE A 773 -19.79 -24.50 3.09
C ILE A 773 -20.82 -25.05 2.10
N ASP A 774 -21.61 -24.20 1.46
CA ASP A 774 -22.58 -24.60 0.43
C ASP A 774 -21.89 -25.05 -0.86
N GLN A 775 -20.81 -24.39 -1.27
CA GLN A 775 -19.94 -24.86 -2.35
C GLN A 775 -19.29 -26.21 -2.00
N ARG A 776 -18.76 -26.37 -0.78
CA ARG A 776 -18.24 -27.67 -0.33
C ARG A 776 -19.32 -28.76 -0.21
N LYS A 777 -20.55 -28.39 0.10
CA LYS A 777 -21.69 -29.34 0.08
C LYS A 777 -22.10 -29.70 -1.34
N ASN A 778 -21.96 -28.77 -2.29
CA ASN A 778 -22.23 -28.99 -3.71
C ASN A 778 -21.05 -29.66 -4.43
N ASP A 779 -19.81 -29.48 -3.91
CA ASP A 779 -18.60 -30.16 -4.40
C ASP A 779 -18.35 -31.53 -3.72
N LEU A 780 -19.15 -31.89 -2.74
CA LEU A 780 -19.21 -33.29 -2.34
C LEU A 780 -19.69 -34.06 -3.57
N LEU A 781 -18.79 -34.86 -4.12
CA LEU A 781 -19.05 -35.84 -5.18
C LEU A 781 -20.47 -36.34 -5.02
N PRO A 782 -21.27 -36.24 -6.08
CA PRO A 782 -22.63 -36.74 -5.99
C PRO A 782 -22.58 -38.17 -5.43
N THR A 783 -23.45 -38.44 -4.53
CA THR A 783 -23.61 -39.78 -3.95
C THR A 783 -23.70 -40.88 -5.01
N ASP A 784 -23.94 -40.49 -6.25
CA ASP A 784 -23.89 -41.34 -7.43
C ASP A 784 -22.49 -41.79 -7.86
N PHE A 785 -21.42 -41.06 -7.48
CA PHE A 785 -20.05 -41.49 -7.77
C PHE A 785 -19.63 -42.67 -6.88
N GLU A 786 -20.02 -42.64 -5.61
CA GLU A 786 -19.83 -43.80 -4.71
C GLU A 786 -20.73 -44.97 -5.07
N LYS A 787 -21.97 -44.70 -5.51
CA LYS A 787 -22.88 -45.75 -5.99
C LYS A 787 -22.37 -46.38 -7.29
N ASN A 788 -21.72 -45.59 -8.17
CA ASN A 788 -21.13 -46.14 -9.39
C ASN A 788 -19.83 -46.94 -9.14
N GLN A 789 -19.16 -46.73 -8.01
CA GLN A 789 -18.02 -47.55 -7.61
C GLN A 789 -18.47 -48.84 -6.91
N ASP A 790 -19.58 -48.79 -6.17
CA ASP A 790 -20.14 -49.96 -5.51
C ASP A 790 -21.03 -50.85 -6.44
N SER A 791 -21.39 -50.28 -7.62
CA SER A 791 -22.18 -51.02 -8.64
C SER A 791 -21.31 -51.69 -9.70
N THR A 792 -20.02 -51.76 -9.51
CA THR A 792 -19.23 -52.74 -10.27
C THR A 792 -19.62 -54.12 -9.79
N PRO A 793 -20.34 -54.94 -10.56
CA PRO A 793 -20.63 -56.31 -10.15
C PRO A 793 -19.28 -56.97 -10.01
N GLY A 794 -19.00 -57.46 -8.81
CA GLY A 794 -17.89 -58.34 -8.59
C GLY A 794 -17.95 -59.39 -9.69
N GLY A 795 -16.94 -59.32 -10.56
CA GLY A 795 -16.86 -60.27 -11.62
C GLY A 795 -16.87 -61.67 -11.02
N MET A 796 -17.79 -62.44 -11.44
CA MET A 796 -17.69 -63.85 -11.31
C MET A 796 -16.39 -64.26 -11.94
N LEU A 797 -15.49 -64.67 -11.11
CA LEU A 797 -14.37 -65.47 -11.54
C LEU A 797 -14.76 -66.94 -11.37
N GLU A 798 -14.77 -67.59 -12.45
CA GLU A 798 -14.12 -68.86 -12.49
C GLU A 798 -12.61 -68.65 -12.81
#